data_a4ad3d89163a80551ebfe97e58002bea
#
_entry.id   a4ad3d89163a80551ebfe97e58002bea
#
_cell.length_a   1.000
_cell.length_b   1.000
_cell.length_c   1.000
_cell.angle_alpha   90.00
_cell.angle_beta   90.00
_cell.angle_gamma   90.00
#
_symmetry.space_group_name_H-M   'P 1'
#
loop_
_entity.id
_entity.type
_entity.pdbx_description
1 polymer ?
#
loop_
_entity_poly.entity_id
_entity_poly.type
_entity_poly.pdbx_seq_one_letter_code
_entity_poly.pdbx_strand_id
1 'polypeptide(L)'
;TYTLEETAAPNGYVYADSITFTVGEDGTITVDAANVDENGVIVMKDDVTKVSISKKDITGDNEIPGATLQIKDKNGDVVEEWTSTDKPHEINGKLTAGKEYTLHEENAPNGYAYSEDVKFTVDETGKVTEVTMKDDVTKVSISKKTMTGSDELAGAELKLYYVTENEQGETVETEVDAWTSGTEAYVINGKLIAGGKYKLVEVTAPKGYQVAEAVTFTVNEDGTLTEVTMRDAAEGEIAISKQSVNSTEELEGAKLKITDATGKTVAAWVSGKTPKLVQLDAGTYTLTEETAPNGYTVAESITFTVDKTGKVTVNGDNVGGVITMKDDTTKVAISKQDLTGSQEIPGATLQILDQNGDVVEEWVSGTDAHYIEAKLTAGETYTLHEAGAPNGYAYAEDVAFTVGTDGKLQTVTMQDDTTKVSISKQDITGDKEIPGAKLQVKDETGKVIEEWTSTDKPHEINEKLVAGKTYTLHEEGAPDGYTYAEDVEFTVDEKGEVTTVVMKDAATEVSISKQDITGTTEVEGATLQILDENGKQVAQWISTKNAYVLKGVLNADTTYTLHEENAPDGYAYAEDITFTIDKTGKVTVNGEDVNGQVVMKDDVTKVTISKQSVTGSEEVPGATLQILDKNDKVVETWTSGDQPHEFTGKLIAGETYTLHEENAPEGYAYAEDITFTVEKNGTVTVDGKDVNGTVVMKDDVAKVTISKQDLTSGEEVPGATLQILD
;
A
#
# COMPACT_ATOMS: atom_id res chain seq x y z
N THR A 1 4.91 -18.61 34.54
CA THR A 1 4.79 -17.15 34.70
C THR A 1 4.26 -16.57 33.42
N TYR A 2 3.30 -15.65 33.54
CA TYR A 2 2.62 -14.97 32.43
C TYR A 2 2.69 -13.47 32.65
N THR A 3 2.63 -12.72 31.56
CA THR A 3 2.49 -11.27 31.58
C THR A 3 1.16 -10.88 30.94
N LEU A 4 0.37 -10.12 31.67
CA LEU A 4 -0.81 -9.43 31.13
C LEU A 4 -0.35 -8.05 30.68
N GLU A 5 -0.55 -7.73 29.44
CA GLU A 5 -0.13 -6.46 28.79
C GLU A 5 -1.32 -5.85 28.08
N GLU A 6 -1.48 -4.56 28.20
CA GLU A 6 -2.44 -3.81 27.45
C GLU A 6 -1.84 -3.43 26.10
N THR A 7 -2.44 -3.87 24.99
CA THR A 7 -1.96 -3.60 23.63
C THR A 7 -2.66 -2.39 22.98
N ALA A 8 -3.74 -1.89 23.58
CA ALA A 8 -4.43 -0.68 23.14
C ALA A 8 -5.20 -0.08 24.32
N ALA A 9 -4.85 1.13 24.72
CA ALA A 9 -5.58 1.85 25.74
C ALA A 9 -6.88 2.47 25.16
N PRO A 10 -7.97 2.56 25.93
CA PRO A 10 -9.17 3.28 25.55
C PRO A 10 -8.90 4.77 25.32
N ASN A 11 -9.76 5.44 24.53
CA ASN A 11 -9.63 6.88 24.34
C ASN A 11 -9.68 7.60 25.71
N GLY A 12 -8.74 8.49 25.94
CA GLY A 12 -8.63 9.26 27.18
C GLY A 12 -7.88 8.56 28.31
N TYR A 13 -7.38 7.34 28.08
CA TYR A 13 -6.58 6.62 29.06
C TYR A 13 -5.15 6.39 28.54
N VAL A 14 -4.22 6.20 29.45
CA VAL A 14 -2.85 5.78 29.14
C VAL A 14 -2.76 4.27 29.21
N TYR A 15 -1.68 3.70 28.67
CA TYR A 15 -1.43 2.27 28.80
C TYR A 15 -1.18 1.89 30.27
N ALA A 16 -1.87 0.86 30.72
CA ALA A 16 -1.60 0.28 32.04
C ALA A 16 -0.23 -0.41 32.08
N ASP A 17 0.40 -0.39 33.26
CA ASP A 17 1.62 -1.15 33.48
C ASP A 17 1.33 -2.65 33.35
N SER A 18 2.24 -3.39 32.67
CA SER A 18 2.12 -4.83 32.51
C SER A 18 2.14 -5.54 33.87
N ILE A 19 1.24 -6.51 34.05
CA ILE A 19 1.14 -7.30 35.28
C ILE A 19 1.72 -8.69 35.04
N THR A 20 2.76 -9.04 35.80
CA THR A 20 3.32 -10.39 35.78
C THR A 20 2.70 -11.25 36.90
N PHE A 21 2.20 -12.42 36.56
CA PHE A 21 1.66 -13.37 37.50
C PHE A 21 2.14 -14.81 37.20
N THR A 22 2.16 -15.65 38.22
CA THR A 22 2.57 -17.05 38.08
C THR A 22 1.41 -17.94 38.46
N VAL A 23 1.16 -18.97 37.67
CA VAL A 23 0.21 -20.04 37.95
C VAL A 23 1.01 -21.22 38.45
N GLY A 24 0.77 -21.66 39.72
CA GLY A 24 1.36 -22.83 40.33
C GLY A 24 0.82 -24.11 39.72
N GLU A 25 1.52 -25.22 39.94
CA GLU A 25 1.09 -26.58 39.50
C GLU A 25 -0.26 -27.00 40.12
N ASP A 26 -0.59 -26.43 41.26
CA ASP A 26 -1.85 -26.63 42.00
C ASP A 26 -2.97 -25.68 41.57
N GLY A 27 -2.72 -24.84 40.57
CA GLY A 27 -3.67 -23.84 40.08
C GLY A 27 -3.70 -22.53 40.89
N THR A 28 -2.84 -22.40 41.91
CA THR A 28 -2.74 -21.13 42.66
C THR A 28 -2.15 -20.02 41.78
N ILE A 29 -2.69 -18.83 41.88
CA ILE A 29 -2.21 -17.65 41.19
C ILE A 29 -1.41 -16.77 42.17
N THR A 30 -0.18 -16.47 41.84
CA THR A 30 0.70 -15.56 42.59
C THR A 30 0.91 -14.30 41.75
N VAL A 31 0.52 -13.16 42.28
CA VAL A 31 0.67 -11.82 41.66
C VAL A 31 0.91 -10.80 42.76
N ASP A 32 1.43 -9.62 42.41
CA ASP A 32 1.59 -8.52 43.39
C ASP A 32 0.23 -8.15 44.00
N ALA A 33 0.18 -8.03 45.33
CA ALA A 33 -1.04 -7.67 46.06
C ALA A 33 -1.66 -6.31 45.62
N ALA A 34 -0.88 -5.41 45.03
CA ALA A 34 -1.37 -4.16 44.47
C ALA A 34 -2.25 -4.35 43.22
N ASN A 35 -2.13 -5.51 42.55
CA ASN A 35 -2.80 -5.86 41.33
C ASN A 35 -3.95 -6.88 41.54
N VAL A 36 -4.46 -7.01 42.75
CA VAL A 36 -5.54 -7.95 43.07
C VAL A 36 -6.63 -7.22 43.89
N ASP A 37 -7.88 -7.44 43.53
CA ASP A 37 -9.01 -6.92 44.32
C ASP A 37 -9.31 -7.78 45.55
N GLU A 38 -10.29 -7.39 46.35
CA GLU A 38 -10.75 -8.09 47.55
C GLU A 38 -11.32 -9.48 47.27
N ASN A 39 -11.64 -9.81 46.01
CA ASN A 39 -12.17 -11.11 45.58
C ASN A 39 -11.08 -11.99 44.95
N GLY A 40 -9.82 -11.55 44.90
CA GLY A 40 -8.70 -12.27 44.27
C GLY A 40 -8.62 -12.18 42.78
N VAL A 41 -9.31 -11.23 42.16
CA VAL A 41 -9.26 -10.97 40.71
C VAL A 41 -8.05 -10.10 40.38
N ILE A 42 -7.28 -10.46 39.37
CA ILE A 42 -6.18 -9.61 38.84
C ILE A 42 -6.82 -8.40 38.17
N VAL A 43 -6.51 -7.23 38.67
CA VAL A 43 -7.06 -5.96 38.19
C VAL A 43 -5.94 -5.12 37.58
N MET A 44 -6.04 -4.85 36.28
CA MET A 44 -5.26 -3.86 35.57
C MET A 44 -6.00 -2.52 35.66
N LYS A 45 -5.28 -1.47 35.98
CA LYS A 45 -5.87 -0.12 36.17
C LYS A 45 -5.18 0.89 35.28
N ASP A 46 -5.98 1.61 34.53
CA ASP A 46 -5.50 2.70 33.70
C ASP A 46 -5.61 4.03 34.45
N ASP A 47 -4.67 4.91 34.21
CA ASP A 47 -4.81 6.34 34.56
C ASP A 47 -5.35 7.09 33.33
N VAL A 48 -5.88 8.27 33.55
CA VAL A 48 -6.33 9.14 32.46
C VAL A 48 -5.14 9.89 31.86
N THR A 49 -5.23 10.18 30.56
CA THR A 49 -4.29 11.11 29.92
C THR A 49 -4.41 12.50 30.54
N LYS A 50 -3.29 13.18 30.68
CA LYS A 50 -3.20 14.50 31.31
C LYS A 50 -2.43 15.45 30.41
N VAL A 51 -3.08 16.53 30.00
CA VAL A 51 -2.46 17.57 29.17
C VAL A 51 -2.72 18.93 29.83
N SER A 52 -1.68 19.73 29.95
CA SER A 52 -1.73 21.09 30.52
C SER A 52 -1.29 22.08 29.44
N ILE A 53 -2.17 22.96 29.05
CA ILE A 53 -1.94 23.97 28.00
C ILE A 53 -1.76 25.33 28.59
N SER A 54 -0.61 25.93 28.36
CA SER A 54 -0.28 27.29 28.74
C SER A 54 -0.30 28.24 27.55
N LYS A 55 -0.93 29.40 27.71
CA LYS A 55 -0.90 30.51 26.75
C LYS A 55 -0.13 31.67 27.35
N LYS A 56 1.06 31.97 26.85
CA LYS A 56 1.98 32.92 27.52
C LYS A 56 2.48 34.01 26.60
N ASP A 57 2.91 35.12 27.15
CA ASP A 57 3.65 36.16 26.43
C ASP A 57 5.06 35.67 26.07
N ILE A 58 5.56 36.04 24.91
CA ILE A 58 6.89 35.62 24.45
C ILE A 58 8.02 36.07 25.37
N THR A 59 7.82 37.17 26.08
CA THR A 59 8.81 37.77 26.98
C THR A 59 8.63 37.36 28.45
N GLY A 60 7.53 36.67 28.79
CA GLY A 60 7.14 36.38 30.16
C GLY A 60 6.69 34.94 30.40
N ASP A 61 6.42 34.63 31.67
CA ASP A 61 5.91 33.35 32.14
C ASP A 61 4.45 33.41 32.60
N ASN A 62 3.82 34.58 32.52
CA ASN A 62 2.43 34.76 32.91
C ASN A 62 1.49 34.27 31.82
N GLU A 63 0.40 33.64 32.25
CA GLU A 63 -0.68 33.26 31.34
C GLU A 63 -1.36 34.52 30.77
N ILE A 64 -1.75 34.42 29.46
CA ILE A 64 -2.49 35.49 28.77
C ILE A 64 -3.95 35.05 28.67
N PRO A 65 -4.88 35.78 29.30
CA PRO A 65 -6.31 35.49 29.14
C PRO A 65 -6.88 36.09 27.86
N GLY A 66 -7.91 35.44 27.32
CA GLY A 66 -8.73 35.97 26.23
C GLY A 66 -8.45 35.43 24.85
N ALA A 67 -7.45 34.55 24.65
CA ALA A 67 -7.25 33.81 23.42
C ALA A 67 -8.33 32.72 23.27
N THR A 68 -8.88 32.54 22.09
CA THR A 68 -9.67 31.33 21.76
C THR A 68 -8.74 30.29 21.17
N LEU A 69 -8.61 29.14 21.86
CA LEU A 69 -7.71 28.06 21.52
C LEU A 69 -8.47 26.81 21.18
N GLN A 70 -7.95 26.04 20.23
CA GLN A 70 -8.50 24.77 19.76
C GLN A 70 -7.42 23.68 19.82
N ILE A 71 -7.81 22.47 20.22
CA ILE A 71 -7.05 21.26 19.93
C ILE A 71 -7.67 20.63 18.69
N LYS A 72 -6.86 20.43 17.66
CA LYS A 72 -7.27 19.75 16.41
C LYS A 72 -6.60 18.39 16.34
N ASP A 73 -7.34 17.38 15.85
CA ASP A 73 -6.79 16.07 15.55
C ASP A 73 -6.00 16.10 14.22
N LYS A 74 -5.45 14.96 13.81
CA LYS A 74 -4.69 14.82 12.55
C LYS A 74 -5.52 15.10 11.28
N ASN A 75 -6.86 15.11 11.36
CA ASN A 75 -7.74 15.40 10.23
C ASN A 75 -8.16 16.89 10.22
N GLY A 76 -7.72 17.67 11.23
CA GLY A 76 -8.12 19.06 11.42
C GLY A 76 -9.42 19.24 12.20
N ASP A 77 -10.05 18.16 12.68
CA ASP A 77 -11.28 18.23 13.45
C ASP A 77 -11.02 18.76 14.84
N VAL A 78 -11.85 19.73 15.29
CA VAL A 78 -11.74 20.34 16.63
C VAL A 78 -12.20 19.35 17.70
N VAL A 79 -11.27 18.97 18.57
CA VAL A 79 -11.53 18.05 19.70
C VAL A 79 -11.90 18.82 20.96
N GLU A 80 -11.31 19.96 21.21
CA GLU A 80 -11.54 20.84 22.36
C GLU A 80 -11.36 22.30 21.93
N GLU A 81 -12.25 23.18 22.43
CA GLU A 81 -12.16 24.62 22.24
C GLU A 81 -12.43 25.32 23.58
N TRP A 82 -11.63 26.34 23.92
CA TRP A 82 -11.82 27.13 25.14
C TRP A 82 -11.22 28.54 24.98
N THR A 83 -11.56 29.41 25.91
CA THR A 83 -10.90 30.73 26.06
C THR A 83 -9.84 30.65 27.14
N SER A 84 -8.62 31.09 26.83
CA SER A 84 -7.50 31.12 27.79
C SER A 84 -7.82 32.02 29.01
N THR A 85 -7.25 31.67 30.17
CA THR A 85 -7.42 32.36 31.44
C THR A 85 -6.06 32.73 32.02
N ASP A 86 -6.03 33.17 33.30
CA ASP A 86 -4.82 33.42 34.07
C ASP A 86 -4.16 32.12 34.60
N LYS A 87 -4.59 30.97 34.14
CA LYS A 87 -4.07 29.63 34.48
C LYS A 87 -4.02 28.72 33.27
N PRO A 88 -3.11 27.72 33.29
CA PRO A 88 -3.11 26.68 32.28
C PRO A 88 -4.48 25.98 32.17
N HIS A 89 -4.85 25.58 30.99
CA HIS A 89 -6.05 24.77 30.73
C HIS A 89 -5.72 23.27 30.83
N GLU A 90 -6.42 22.59 31.74
CA GLU A 90 -6.20 21.18 32.01
C GLU A 90 -7.19 20.30 31.20
N ILE A 91 -6.67 19.39 30.40
CA ILE A 91 -7.44 18.45 29.61
C ILE A 91 -7.13 17.04 30.11
N ASN A 92 -8.04 16.45 30.84
CA ASN A 92 -7.87 15.13 31.43
C ASN A 92 -8.89 14.13 30.85
N GLY A 93 -8.41 12.96 30.43
CA GLY A 93 -9.26 11.87 29.96
C GLY A 93 -10.00 12.13 28.63
N LYS A 94 -9.53 13.08 27.80
CA LYS A 94 -10.17 13.40 26.51
C LYS A 94 -9.31 13.05 25.29
N LEU A 95 -8.00 13.22 25.41
CA LEU A 95 -7.06 12.98 24.31
C LEU A 95 -6.48 11.56 24.40
N THR A 96 -6.16 10.96 23.26
CA THR A 96 -5.64 9.60 23.20
C THR A 96 -4.14 9.56 23.41
N ALA A 97 -3.63 8.69 24.26
CA ALA A 97 -2.21 8.47 24.51
C ALA A 97 -1.46 8.13 23.22
N GLY A 98 -0.25 8.68 23.05
CA GLY A 98 0.60 8.47 21.89
C GLY A 98 0.13 9.12 20.58
N LYS A 99 -1.00 9.82 20.57
CA LYS A 99 -1.49 10.52 19.38
C LYS A 99 -0.94 11.94 19.31
N GLU A 100 -0.65 12.39 18.09
CA GLU A 100 -0.31 13.77 17.79
C GLU A 100 -1.57 14.61 17.63
N TYR A 101 -1.54 15.81 18.20
CA TYR A 101 -2.55 16.84 18.10
C TYR A 101 -1.90 18.18 17.76
N THR A 102 -2.69 19.10 17.24
CA THR A 102 -2.27 20.48 16.97
C THR A 102 -3.02 21.43 17.89
N LEU A 103 -2.29 22.24 18.66
CA LEU A 103 -2.83 23.38 19.37
C LEU A 103 -2.85 24.56 18.39
N HIS A 104 -4.02 25.09 18.13
CA HIS A 104 -4.31 26.18 17.19
C HIS A 104 -4.93 27.37 17.93
N GLU A 105 -4.56 28.57 17.53
CA GLU A 105 -5.17 29.80 18.02
C GLU A 105 -6.18 30.34 17.02
N GLU A 106 -7.46 30.21 17.32
CA GLU A 106 -8.57 30.72 16.49
C GLU A 106 -8.71 32.25 16.62
N ASN A 107 -8.53 32.81 17.80
CA ASN A 107 -8.52 34.26 18.03
C ASN A 107 -7.46 34.65 19.06
N ALA A 108 -6.62 35.59 18.67
CA ALA A 108 -5.64 36.19 19.58
C ALA A 108 -6.29 37.19 20.53
N PRO A 109 -5.78 37.37 21.76
CA PRO A 109 -6.25 38.42 22.69
C PRO A 109 -5.94 39.80 22.14
N ASN A 110 -6.73 40.78 22.54
CA ASN A 110 -6.48 42.19 22.16
C ASN A 110 -5.06 42.61 22.51
N GLY A 111 -4.33 43.13 21.53
CA GLY A 111 -2.96 43.58 21.69
C GLY A 111 -1.89 42.54 21.45
N TYR A 112 -2.28 41.30 21.19
CA TYR A 112 -1.38 40.23 20.83
C TYR A 112 -1.55 39.81 19.36
N ALA A 113 -0.49 39.26 18.79
CA ALA A 113 -0.47 38.65 17.48
C ALA A 113 -0.85 37.18 17.56
N TYR A 114 -1.30 36.62 16.46
CA TYR A 114 -1.58 35.17 16.36
C TYR A 114 -0.27 34.37 16.49
N SER A 115 -0.32 33.29 17.25
CA SER A 115 0.76 32.29 17.31
C SER A 115 0.69 31.29 16.18
N GLU A 116 1.86 30.78 15.82
CA GLU A 116 1.90 29.60 14.98
C GLU A 116 1.36 28.35 15.71
N ASP A 117 0.83 27.42 14.96
CA ASP A 117 0.33 26.14 15.47
C ASP A 117 1.43 25.36 16.21
N VAL A 118 1.09 24.75 17.34
CA VAL A 118 1.99 23.91 18.13
C VAL A 118 1.57 22.46 18.07
N LYS A 119 2.39 21.62 17.46
CA LYS A 119 2.17 20.17 17.46
C LYS A 119 2.70 19.54 18.73
N PHE A 120 1.96 18.59 19.30
CA PHE A 120 2.36 17.84 20.49
C PHE A 120 1.82 16.42 20.48
N THR A 121 2.51 15.52 21.18
CA THR A 121 2.07 14.13 21.35
C THR A 121 1.70 13.91 22.82
N VAL A 122 0.57 13.26 23.05
CA VAL A 122 0.08 12.95 24.42
C VAL A 122 0.94 11.86 25.04
N ASP A 123 1.42 12.07 26.27
CA ASP A 123 2.24 11.10 26.99
C ASP A 123 1.52 9.77 27.22
N GLU A 124 2.22 8.68 26.97
CA GLU A 124 1.69 7.31 27.08
C GLU A 124 1.80 6.72 28.51
N THR A 125 2.56 7.38 29.39
CA THR A 125 2.89 6.86 30.73
C THR A 125 2.11 7.52 31.86
N GLY A 126 1.14 8.38 31.55
CA GLY A 126 0.34 9.12 32.55
C GLY A 126 0.99 10.35 33.14
N LYS A 127 2.16 10.77 32.65
CA LYS A 127 2.74 12.07 32.97
C LYS A 127 1.93 13.17 32.32
N VAL A 128 1.94 14.35 32.94
CA VAL A 128 1.31 15.53 32.34
C VAL A 128 2.09 15.93 31.08
N THR A 129 1.41 15.98 29.93
CA THR A 129 1.96 16.59 28.71
C THR A 129 1.81 18.10 28.84
N GLU A 130 2.90 18.81 29.00
CA GLU A 130 2.90 20.26 29.07
C GLU A 130 3.12 20.86 27.68
N VAL A 131 2.21 21.73 27.27
CA VAL A 131 2.26 22.41 25.96
C VAL A 131 2.17 23.91 26.22
N THR A 132 3.08 24.67 25.65
CA THR A 132 3.08 26.14 25.79
C THR A 132 3.01 26.76 24.40
N MET A 133 2.02 27.64 24.21
CA MET A 133 1.90 28.53 23.06
C MET A 133 2.24 29.93 23.52
N LYS A 134 3.04 30.65 22.74
CA LYS A 134 3.53 31.98 23.11
C LYS A 134 3.18 33.02 22.09
N ASP A 135 2.58 34.12 22.52
CA ASP A 135 2.25 35.28 21.68
C ASP A 135 3.26 36.40 21.82
N ASP A 136 3.53 37.05 20.71
CA ASP A 136 4.16 38.37 20.71
C ASP A 136 3.07 39.47 20.73
N VAL A 137 3.41 40.65 21.15
CA VAL A 137 2.48 41.79 21.08
C VAL A 137 2.40 42.36 19.67
N THR A 138 1.25 42.91 19.29
CA THR A 138 1.16 43.70 18.06
C THR A 138 2.07 44.91 18.13
N LYS A 139 2.73 45.23 17.02
CA LYS A 139 3.71 46.34 16.91
C LYS A 139 3.35 47.23 15.73
N VAL A 140 3.15 48.51 16.01
CA VAL A 140 2.86 49.51 14.98
C VAL A 140 3.77 50.71 15.15
N SER A 141 4.40 51.17 14.09
CA SER A 141 5.22 52.37 14.02
C SER A 141 4.61 53.37 13.02
N ILE A 142 4.24 54.54 13.53
CA ILE A 142 3.61 55.58 12.71
C ILE A 142 4.57 56.73 12.52
N SER A 143 4.99 56.94 11.26
CA SER A 143 5.85 58.07 10.83
C SER A 143 5.06 59.19 10.24
N LYS A 144 5.39 60.41 10.57
CA LYS A 144 4.90 61.64 9.93
C LYS A 144 6.05 62.33 9.22
N LYS A 145 6.02 62.42 7.87
CA LYS A 145 7.17 62.88 7.08
C LYS A 145 6.73 63.88 5.99
N THR A 146 7.68 64.63 5.44
CA THR A 146 7.42 65.40 4.18
C THR A 146 7.40 64.50 2.98
N MET A 147 6.89 64.92 1.84
CA MET A 147 6.74 64.13 0.61
C MET A 147 8.03 63.44 0.16
N THR A 148 9.16 64.10 0.27
CA THR A 148 10.47 63.60 -0.20
C THR A 148 11.47 63.41 0.92
N GLY A 149 11.13 63.80 2.16
CA GLY A 149 12.03 63.72 3.32
C GLY A 149 12.02 62.32 3.99
N SER A 150 13.16 61.99 4.59
CA SER A 150 13.31 60.81 5.44
C SER A 150 13.06 61.10 6.92
N ASP A 151 13.19 62.38 7.31
CA ASP A 151 13.10 62.78 8.68
C ASP A 151 11.65 62.95 9.14
N GLU A 152 11.39 62.72 10.42
CA GLU A 152 10.06 62.91 11.00
C GLU A 152 9.66 64.42 10.99
N LEU A 153 8.42 64.68 10.61
CA LEU A 153 7.81 66.02 10.60
C LEU A 153 7.03 66.26 11.91
N ALA A 154 7.57 67.11 12.76
CA ALA A 154 6.96 67.43 14.04
C ALA A 154 5.85 68.47 13.91
N GLY A 155 4.84 68.42 14.82
CA GLY A 155 3.80 69.39 14.99
C GLY A 155 2.47 69.11 14.30
N ALA A 156 2.27 67.96 13.69
CA ALA A 156 0.99 67.52 13.20
C ALA A 156 0.11 67.00 14.34
N GLU A 157 -1.16 67.36 14.40
CA GLU A 157 -2.13 66.77 15.32
C GLU A 157 -2.78 65.57 14.65
N LEU A 158 -2.59 64.36 15.20
CA LEU A 158 -2.98 63.09 14.63
C LEU A 158 -3.99 62.39 15.52
N LYS A 159 -4.94 61.68 14.91
CA LYS A 159 -5.90 60.78 15.55
C LYS A 159 -5.95 59.46 14.88
N LEU A 160 -6.04 58.37 15.70
CA LEU A 160 -6.17 56.98 15.21
C LEU A 160 -7.57 56.47 15.56
N TYR A 161 -8.24 55.89 14.57
CA TYR A 161 -9.57 55.29 14.72
C TYR A 161 -9.51 53.83 14.38
N TYR A 162 -10.19 52.96 15.18
CA TYR A 162 -10.50 51.60 14.85
C TYR A 162 -11.73 51.59 13.93
N VAL A 163 -11.66 50.85 12.82
CA VAL A 163 -12.67 50.83 11.78
C VAL A 163 -13.36 49.45 11.76
N THR A 164 -14.67 49.44 12.00
CA THR A 164 -15.51 48.26 11.97
C THR A 164 -16.74 48.48 11.10
N GLU A 165 -17.50 47.46 10.85
CA GLU A 165 -18.83 47.51 10.21
C GLU A 165 -19.90 47.11 11.24
N ASN A 166 -21.01 47.85 11.26
CA ASN A 166 -22.15 47.46 12.07
C ASN A 166 -22.99 46.38 11.38
N GLU A 167 -24.04 45.89 12.05
CA GLU A 167 -24.96 44.88 11.53
C GLU A 167 -25.67 45.27 10.19
N GLN A 168 -25.70 46.56 9.91
CA GLN A 168 -26.29 47.14 8.69
C GLN A 168 -25.26 47.30 7.55
N GLY A 169 -23.98 46.96 7.77
CA GLY A 169 -22.87 47.13 6.82
C GLY A 169 -22.35 48.55 6.75
N GLU A 170 -22.66 49.39 7.74
CA GLU A 170 -22.17 50.78 7.79
C GLU A 170 -20.85 50.83 8.55
N THR A 171 -19.86 51.61 8.06
CA THR A 171 -18.57 51.79 8.71
C THR A 171 -18.74 52.58 10.00
N VAL A 172 -18.18 52.03 11.08
CA VAL A 172 -18.11 52.63 12.42
C VAL A 172 -16.65 52.95 12.72
N GLU A 173 -16.36 54.23 13.06
CA GLU A 173 -15.03 54.66 13.41
C GLU A 173 -15.01 55.00 14.92
N THR A 174 -14.16 54.33 15.69
CA THR A 174 -13.96 54.55 17.14
C THR A 174 -12.56 55.11 17.40
N GLU A 175 -12.44 56.28 17.97
CA GLU A 175 -11.14 56.88 18.34
C GLU A 175 -10.43 56.01 19.38
N VAL A 176 -9.19 55.59 19.08
CA VAL A 176 -8.37 54.74 19.98
C VAL A 176 -7.12 55.44 20.50
N ASP A 177 -6.62 56.46 19.78
CA ASP A 177 -5.45 57.26 20.22
C ASP A 177 -5.42 58.63 19.55
N ALA A 178 -4.75 59.61 20.19
CA ALA A 178 -4.51 60.95 19.67
C ALA A 178 -3.20 61.52 20.20
N TRP A 179 -2.38 62.11 19.31
CA TRP A 179 -1.08 62.68 19.69
C TRP A 179 -0.64 63.80 18.74
N THR A 180 0.42 64.50 19.13
CA THR A 180 1.12 65.44 18.26
C THR A 180 2.40 64.77 17.74
N SER A 181 2.68 64.80 16.43
CA SER A 181 3.89 64.22 15.84
C SER A 181 5.16 64.88 16.44
N GLY A 182 6.16 64.06 16.67
CA GLY A 182 7.48 64.46 17.20
C GLY A 182 8.60 64.32 16.17
N THR A 183 9.83 64.23 16.66
CA THR A 183 11.05 63.98 15.85
C THR A 183 11.38 62.51 15.67
N GLU A 184 10.55 61.63 16.22
CA GLU A 184 10.66 60.19 16.11
C GLU A 184 9.30 59.60 15.73
N ALA A 185 9.29 58.44 15.13
CA ALA A 185 8.05 57.71 14.81
C ALA A 185 7.27 57.38 16.09
N TYR A 186 5.96 57.47 16.05
CA TYR A 186 5.10 57.11 17.17
C TYR A 186 4.86 55.61 17.21
N VAL A 187 5.29 54.96 18.32
CA VAL A 187 5.24 53.49 18.45
C VAL A 187 4.08 53.08 19.34
N ILE A 188 3.25 52.14 18.84
CA ILE A 188 2.12 51.56 19.59
C ILE A 188 2.37 50.05 19.68
N ASN A 189 2.65 49.56 20.90
CA ASN A 189 2.87 48.13 21.14
C ASN A 189 1.80 47.58 22.09
N GLY A 190 1.25 46.39 21.78
CA GLY A 190 0.34 45.68 22.66
C GLY A 190 -1.01 46.37 22.91
N LYS A 191 -1.46 47.23 22.00
CA LYS A 191 -2.74 47.95 22.15
C LYS A 191 -3.71 47.74 21.03
N LEU A 192 -3.22 47.48 19.84
CA LEU A 192 -4.05 47.31 18.62
C LEU A 192 -4.35 45.85 18.37
N ILE A 193 -5.49 45.58 17.73
CA ILE A 193 -5.96 44.22 17.43
C ILE A 193 -5.22 43.72 16.20
N ALA A 194 -4.66 42.50 16.24
CA ALA A 194 -4.08 41.82 15.09
C ALA A 194 -5.15 41.62 13.98
N GLY A 195 -4.81 41.89 12.72
CA GLY A 195 -5.77 41.92 11.63
C GLY A 195 -6.77 43.07 11.66
N GLY A 196 -6.76 43.88 12.72
CA GLY A 196 -7.66 45.02 12.87
C GLY A 196 -7.38 46.12 11.85
N LYS A 197 -8.43 46.72 11.30
CA LYS A 197 -8.37 47.84 10.35
C LYS A 197 -8.42 49.19 11.11
N TYR A 198 -7.48 50.06 10.80
CA TYR A 198 -7.36 51.38 11.44
C TYR A 198 -7.30 52.51 10.42
N LYS A 199 -7.72 53.71 10.84
CA LYS A 199 -7.66 54.95 10.05
C LYS A 199 -6.93 56.01 10.83
N LEU A 200 -5.80 56.50 10.27
CA LEU A 200 -5.01 57.61 10.78
C LEU A 200 -5.49 58.89 10.08
N VAL A 201 -5.82 59.89 10.88
CA VAL A 201 -6.33 61.18 10.41
C VAL A 201 -5.44 62.30 10.92
N GLU A 202 -5.03 63.21 10.05
CA GLU A 202 -4.43 64.48 10.42
C GLU A 202 -5.51 65.53 10.64
N VAL A 203 -5.56 66.06 11.85
CA VAL A 203 -6.52 67.10 12.21
C VAL A 203 -5.97 68.48 11.87
N THR A 204 -4.67 68.69 12.13
CA THR A 204 -3.96 69.94 11.88
C THR A 204 -2.57 69.65 11.34
N ALA A 205 -2.19 70.20 10.20
CA ALA A 205 -0.85 70.08 9.64
C ALA A 205 0.14 71.06 10.30
N PRO A 206 1.45 70.76 10.31
CA PRO A 206 2.47 71.70 10.70
C PRO A 206 2.47 72.95 9.80
N LYS A 207 2.95 74.05 10.34
CA LYS A 207 2.98 75.34 9.57
C LYS A 207 3.80 75.22 8.29
N GLY A 208 3.19 75.61 7.17
CA GLY A 208 3.80 75.57 5.83
C GLY A 208 3.54 74.27 5.07
N TYR A 209 2.68 73.39 5.63
CA TYR A 209 2.28 72.14 5.03
C TYR A 209 0.76 72.05 4.88
N GLN A 210 0.30 71.28 3.92
CA GLN A 210 -1.13 70.96 3.70
C GLN A 210 -1.55 69.78 4.56
N VAL A 211 -2.79 69.78 5.09
CA VAL A 211 -3.35 68.67 5.83
C VAL A 211 -3.40 67.44 4.91
N ALA A 212 -2.74 66.38 5.36
CA ALA A 212 -2.69 65.12 4.60
C ALA A 212 -4.05 64.41 4.55
N GLU A 213 -4.27 63.63 3.52
CA GLU A 213 -5.39 62.69 3.44
C GLU A 213 -5.27 61.58 4.49
N ALA A 214 -6.40 61.11 5.00
CA ALA A 214 -6.39 60.07 5.98
C ALA A 214 -5.81 58.73 5.40
N VAL A 215 -5.03 58.05 6.19
CA VAL A 215 -4.38 56.79 5.83
C VAL A 215 -5.07 55.64 6.54
N THR A 216 -5.50 54.61 5.78
CA THR A 216 -6.02 53.36 6.35
C THR A 216 -4.96 52.27 6.29
N PHE A 217 -4.85 51.44 7.34
CA PHE A 217 -3.93 50.31 7.39
C PHE A 217 -4.52 49.16 8.22
N THR A 218 -3.96 47.97 8.03
CA THR A 218 -4.29 46.76 8.81
C THR A 218 -3.08 46.38 9.65
N VAL A 219 -3.28 46.01 10.92
CA VAL A 219 -2.21 45.53 11.80
C VAL A 219 -1.82 44.12 11.42
N ASN A 220 -0.51 43.88 11.29
CA ASN A 220 0.00 42.54 10.93
C ASN A 220 -0.42 41.51 12.00
N GLU A 221 -0.87 40.36 11.53
CA GLU A 221 -1.39 39.29 12.37
C GLU A 221 -0.28 38.49 13.06
N ASP A 222 0.90 38.42 12.45
CA ASP A 222 2.05 37.59 12.86
C ASP A 222 3.00 38.27 13.86
N GLY A 223 2.65 39.43 14.39
CA GLY A 223 3.50 40.19 15.33
C GLY A 223 4.70 40.88 14.70
N THR A 224 4.85 40.83 13.36
CA THR A 224 5.81 41.66 12.65
C THR A 224 5.43 43.15 12.74
N LEU A 225 6.41 44.04 12.63
CA LEU A 225 6.18 45.46 12.74
C LEU A 225 5.31 45.97 11.60
N THR A 226 4.14 46.53 11.89
CA THR A 226 3.34 47.30 10.92
C THR A 226 3.89 48.72 10.84
N GLU A 227 4.41 49.10 9.67
CA GLU A 227 4.93 50.47 9.44
C GLU A 227 3.89 51.28 8.66
N VAL A 228 3.60 52.47 9.19
CA VAL A 228 2.63 53.40 8.60
C VAL A 228 3.30 54.75 8.42
N THR A 229 3.28 55.30 7.21
CA THR A 229 3.84 56.63 6.96
C THR A 229 2.76 57.55 6.42
N MET A 230 2.52 58.65 7.08
CA MET A 230 1.72 59.78 6.57
C MET A 230 2.64 60.91 6.12
N ARG A 231 2.40 61.44 4.94
CA ARG A 231 3.27 62.46 4.33
C ARG A 231 2.51 63.71 3.99
N ASP A 232 3.13 64.88 4.23
CA ASP A 232 2.60 66.19 3.92
C ASP A 232 3.29 66.82 2.72
N ALA A 233 2.51 67.38 1.82
CA ALA A 233 3.00 68.27 0.78
C ALA A 233 3.20 69.69 1.36
N ALA A 234 4.27 70.33 0.97
CA ALA A 234 4.43 71.77 1.24
C ALA A 234 3.35 72.58 0.47
N GLU A 235 3.00 73.74 1.00
CA GLU A 235 2.05 74.65 0.34
C GLU A 235 2.52 74.97 -1.12
N GLY A 236 1.67 74.66 -2.15
CA GLY A 236 1.96 74.90 -3.57
C GLY A 236 2.61 73.71 -4.32
N GLU A 237 2.93 72.58 -3.69
CA GLU A 237 3.37 71.35 -4.33
C GLU A 237 2.19 70.41 -4.60
N ILE A 238 2.26 69.65 -5.74
CA ILE A 238 1.38 68.54 -6.04
C ILE A 238 2.21 67.27 -6.01
N ALA A 239 1.91 66.38 -5.10
CA ALA A 239 2.57 65.07 -4.99
C ALA A 239 1.68 63.97 -5.53
N ILE A 240 2.23 63.10 -6.32
CA ILE A 240 1.58 61.89 -6.81
C ILE A 240 2.22 60.73 -6.09
N SER A 241 1.46 60.09 -5.23
CA SER A 241 1.84 58.89 -4.46
C SER A 241 1.27 57.62 -5.08
N LYS A 242 2.08 56.61 -5.25
CA LYS A 242 1.67 55.27 -5.72
C LYS A 242 1.85 54.26 -4.59
N GLN A 243 0.76 53.67 -4.18
CA GLN A 243 0.75 52.72 -3.02
C GLN A 243 -0.04 51.46 -3.34
N SER A 244 0.09 50.44 -2.50
CA SER A 244 -0.86 49.34 -2.50
C SER A 244 -2.06 49.67 -1.61
N VAL A 245 -3.18 49.01 -1.78
CA VAL A 245 -4.37 49.15 -0.90
C VAL A 245 -4.08 48.74 0.54
N ASN A 246 -3.09 47.89 0.75
CA ASN A 246 -2.70 47.32 2.06
C ASN A 246 -1.45 47.97 2.67
N SER A 247 -0.86 49.00 1.99
CA SER A 247 0.37 49.66 2.47
C SER A 247 0.29 51.18 2.29
N THR A 248 1.02 51.91 3.08
CA THR A 248 1.24 53.34 2.94
C THR A 248 2.63 53.69 2.36
N GLU A 249 3.44 52.64 2.11
CA GLU A 249 4.73 52.78 1.44
C GLU A 249 4.55 52.96 -0.08
N GLU A 250 5.49 53.68 -0.68
CA GLU A 250 5.47 53.89 -2.14
C GLU A 250 5.72 52.57 -2.86
N LEU A 251 4.87 52.28 -3.87
CA LEU A 251 4.94 51.13 -4.72
C LEU A 251 5.77 51.46 -5.97
N GLU A 252 6.96 50.85 -6.08
CA GLU A 252 7.88 51.08 -7.20
C GLU A 252 7.48 50.29 -8.45
N GLY A 253 7.80 50.83 -9.62
CA GLY A 253 7.72 50.13 -10.91
C GLY A 253 6.46 50.36 -11.73
N ALA A 254 5.44 51.06 -11.20
CA ALA A 254 4.24 51.45 -11.96
C ALA A 254 4.58 52.48 -13.01
N LYS A 255 4.10 52.28 -14.23
CA LYS A 255 4.19 53.31 -15.28
C LYS A 255 2.96 54.23 -15.24
N LEU A 256 3.21 55.46 -14.87
CA LEU A 256 2.17 56.47 -14.65
C LEU A 256 2.30 57.61 -15.64
N LYS A 257 1.14 58.20 -16.02
CA LYS A 257 1.09 59.41 -16.80
C LYS A 257 -0.02 60.34 -16.33
N ILE A 258 0.19 61.65 -16.49
CA ILE A 258 -0.82 62.67 -16.34
C ILE A 258 -1.14 63.25 -17.73
N THR A 259 -2.41 63.34 -18.05
CA THR A 259 -2.90 64.02 -19.25
C THR A 259 -3.77 65.22 -18.88
N ASP A 260 -3.73 66.29 -19.70
CA ASP A 260 -4.64 67.41 -19.58
C ASP A 260 -6.03 67.11 -20.15
N ALA A 261 -6.97 68.04 -20.04
CA ALA A 261 -8.35 67.92 -20.55
C ALA A 261 -8.46 67.70 -22.09
N THR A 262 -7.37 67.93 -22.82
CA THR A 262 -7.30 67.67 -24.28
C THR A 262 -6.75 66.25 -24.59
N GLY A 263 -6.31 65.49 -23.56
CA GLY A 263 -5.66 64.20 -23.72
C GLY A 263 -4.15 64.28 -23.98
N LYS A 264 -3.54 65.45 -23.93
CA LYS A 264 -2.08 65.62 -24.09
C LYS A 264 -1.38 65.22 -22.82
N THR A 265 -0.36 64.37 -22.92
CA THR A 265 0.49 63.99 -21.80
C THR A 265 1.33 65.19 -21.32
N VAL A 266 1.18 65.57 -20.05
CA VAL A 266 1.92 66.64 -19.37
C VAL A 266 3.02 66.10 -18.48
N ALA A 267 2.90 64.88 -17.96
CA ALA A 267 3.95 64.15 -17.22
C ALA A 267 3.83 62.65 -17.45
N ALA A 268 4.96 61.92 -17.46
CA ALA A 268 5.00 60.47 -17.48
C ALA A 268 6.27 60.01 -16.78
N TRP A 269 6.18 58.99 -15.93
CA TRP A 269 7.31 58.45 -15.13
C TRP A 269 7.04 57.03 -14.71
N VAL A 270 8.07 56.39 -14.12
CA VAL A 270 7.94 55.13 -13.38
C VAL A 270 7.96 55.47 -11.88
N SER A 271 7.03 54.92 -11.10
CA SER A 271 6.98 55.15 -9.64
C SER A 271 8.25 54.63 -8.96
N GLY A 272 8.69 55.33 -7.92
CA GLY A 272 9.87 55.01 -7.13
C GLY A 272 9.54 54.99 -5.64
N LYS A 273 10.57 55.05 -4.82
CA LYS A 273 10.44 55.01 -3.35
C LYS A 273 9.91 56.27 -2.67
N THR A 274 9.66 57.31 -3.46
CA THR A 274 9.11 58.59 -2.99
C THR A 274 8.05 59.09 -3.98
N PRO A 275 7.04 59.84 -3.49
CA PRO A 275 6.05 60.45 -4.34
C PRO A 275 6.68 61.34 -5.45
N LYS A 276 6.07 61.36 -6.59
CA LYS A 276 6.46 62.23 -7.72
C LYS A 276 5.89 63.64 -7.51
N LEU A 277 6.77 64.63 -7.35
CA LEU A 277 6.38 66.02 -7.34
C LEU A 277 6.17 66.53 -8.76
N VAL A 278 5.06 67.22 -9.01
CA VAL A 278 4.73 67.83 -10.24
C VAL A 278 4.23 69.27 -10.03
N GLN A 279 4.49 70.14 -10.99
CA GLN A 279 3.91 71.50 -11.04
C GLN A 279 2.97 71.53 -12.24
N LEU A 280 1.70 71.85 -11.97
CA LEU A 280 0.66 71.93 -13.01
C LEU A 280 -0.05 73.30 -12.94
N ASP A 281 -0.36 73.87 -14.09
CA ASP A 281 -1.20 75.06 -14.18
C ASP A 281 -2.66 74.75 -13.76
N ALA A 282 -3.43 75.80 -13.47
CA ALA A 282 -4.86 75.66 -13.19
C ALA A 282 -5.58 74.92 -14.33
N GLY A 283 -6.22 73.79 -14.07
CA GLY A 283 -6.84 72.95 -15.09
C GLY A 283 -7.40 71.62 -14.53
N THR A 284 -7.97 70.82 -15.43
CA THR A 284 -8.42 69.45 -15.13
C THR A 284 -7.44 68.46 -15.74
N TYR A 285 -7.07 67.46 -14.97
CA TYR A 285 -6.08 66.45 -15.36
C TYR A 285 -6.57 65.05 -15.01
N THR A 286 -6.03 64.03 -15.72
CA THR A 286 -6.27 62.63 -15.45
C THR A 286 -4.93 61.94 -15.22
N LEU A 287 -4.77 61.33 -14.04
CA LEU A 287 -3.69 60.42 -13.69
C LEU A 287 -4.12 59.04 -14.13
N THR A 288 -3.29 58.38 -14.93
CA THR A 288 -3.53 57.04 -15.44
C THR A 288 -2.31 56.16 -15.18
N GLU A 289 -2.54 54.95 -14.75
CA GLU A 289 -1.55 53.89 -14.69
C GLU A 289 -1.58 53.08 -15.99
N GLU A 290 -0.46 53.00 -16.69
CA GLU A 290 -0.33 52.23 -17.93
C GLU A 290 0.02 50.79 -17.67
N THR A 291 0.89 50.52 -16.67
CA THR A 291 1.27 49.17 -16.22
C THR A 291 1.51 49.20 -14.72
N ALA A 292 0.93 48.21 -14.01
CA ALA A 292 1.19 48.00 -12.62
C ALA A 292 2.53 47.24 -12.41
N PRO A 293 3.12 47.32 -11.23
CA PRO A 293 4.24 46.45 -10.84
C PRO A 293 3.83 44.98 -10.78
N ASN A 294 4.81 44.07 -10.86
CA ASN A 294 4.55 42.65 -10.69
C ASN A 294 3.84 42.36 -9.35
N GLY A 295 2.82 41.51 -9.39
CA GLY A 295 2.01 41.15 -8.22
C GLY A 295 0.84 42.12 -7.94
N TYR A 296 0.67 43.15 -8.72
CA TYR A 296 -0.38 44.15 -8.52
C TYR A 296 -1.29 44.30 -9.74
N THR A 297 -2.49 44.80 -9.51
CA THR A 297 -3.48 45.16 -10.56
C THR A 297 -3.34 46.61 -10.98
N VAL A 298 -3.72 46.94 -12.22
CA VAL A 298 -3.73 48.32 -12.70
C VAL A 298 -4.84 49.11 -12.01
N ALA A 299 -4.49 50.23 -11.37
CA ALA A 299 -5.46 51.09 -10.70
C ALA A 299 -6.37 51.84 -11.72
N GLU A 300 -7.57 52.17 -11.27
CA GLU A 300 -8.46 53.07 -12.02
C GLU A 300 -7.85 54.48 -12.16
N SER A 301 -8.10 55.13 -13.30
CA SER A 301 -7.64 56.50 -13.54
C SER A 301 -8.30 57.48 -12.58
N ILE A 302 -7.54 58.43 -12.07
CA ILE A 302 -7.98 59.48 -11.17
C ILE A 302 -8.07 60.82 -11.92
N THR A 303 -9.27 61.39 -12.00
CA THR A 303 -9.44 62.77 -12.52
C THR A 303 -9.39 63.76 -11.37
N PHE A 304 -8.55 64.78 -11.49
CA PHE A 304 -8.37 65.84 -10.48
C PHE A 304 -8.33 67.22 -11.09
N THR A 305 -8.61 68.25 -10.29
CA THR A 305 -8.54 69.64 -10.75
C THR A 305 -7.54 70.41 -9.88
N VAL A 306 -6.82 71.31 -10.52
CA VAL A 306 -5.93 72.32 -9.88
C VAL A 306 -6.58 73.68 -10.10
N ASP A 307 -6.85 74.42 -9.03
CA ASP A 307 -7.40 75.79 -9.13
C ASP A 307 -6.29 76.84 -9.30
N LYS A 308 -6.68 78.09 -9.46
CA LYS A 308 -5.74 79.23 -9.67
C LYS A 308 -4.87 79.51 -8.41
N THR A 309 -5.20 78.93 -7.27
CA THR A 309 -4.43 79.07 -6.01
C THR A 309 -3.49 77.88 -5.78
N GLY A 310 -3.50 76.88 -6.70
CA GLY A 310 -2.72 75.65 -6.54
C GLY A 310 -3.42 74.59 -5.72
N LYS A 311 -4.67 74.79 -5.26
CA LYS A 311 -5.45 73.79 -4.52
C LYS A 311 -5.88 72.67 -5.44
N VAL A 312 -5.62 71.41 -4.98
CA VAL A 312 -5.95 70.20 -5.67
C VAL A 312 -7.23 69.57 -5.12
N THR A 313 -8.15 69.20 -6.03
CA THR A 313 -9.36 68.48 -5.62
C THR A 313 -9.57 67.24 -6.50
N VAL A 314 -10.03 66.14 -5.87
CA VAL A 314 -10.48 64.90 -6.52
C VAL A 314 -11.95 64.72 -6.17
N ASN A 315 -12.81 64.54 -7.14
CA ASN A 315 -14.29 64.47 -6.97
C ASN A 315 -14.91 65.63 -6.16
N GLY A 316 -14.23 66.79 -6.15
CA GLY A 316 -14.67 67.96 -5.42
C GLY A 316 -14.07 68.13 -4.03
N ASP A 317 -13.45 67.08 -3.50
CA ASP A 317 -12.80 67.08 -2.17
C ASP A 317 -11.35 67.58 -2.25
N ASN A 318 -10.92 68.36 -1.26
CA ASN A 318 -9.55 68.84 -1.17
C ASN A 318 -8.64 67.68 -0.69
N VAL A 319 -7.65 67.32 -1.47
CA VAL A 319 -6.74 66.19 -1.21
C VAL A 319 -5.39 66.65 -0.62
N GLY A 320 -5.30 67.88 -0.06
CA GLY A 320 -4.10 68.38 0.62
C GLY A 320 -2.83 68.43 -0.25
N GLY A 321 -3.00 68.57 -1.57
CA GLY A 321 -1.87 68.57 -2.54
C GLY A 321 -1.28 67.19 -2.83
N VAL A 322 -1.85 66.12 -2.28
CA VAL A 322 -1.41 64.74 -2.54
C VAL A 322 -2.50 63.96 -3.28
N ILE A 323 -2.16 63.35 -4.40
CA ILE A 323 -3.03 62.42 -5.10
C ILE A 323 -2.44 61.01 -4.92
N THR A 324 -3.14 60.15 -4.20
CA THR A 324 -2.73 58.74 -3.94
C THR A 324 -3.47 57.82 -4.90
N MET A 325 -2.71 57.10 -5.71
CA MET A 325 -3.22 56.02 -6.54
C MET A 325 -2.84 54.70 -5.91
N LYS A 326 -3.82 53.80 -5.70
CA LYS A 326 -3.61 52.53 -4.99
C LYS A 326 -3.91 51.35 -5.90
N ASP A 327 -3.00 50.37 -5.86
CA ASP A 327 -3.18 49.06 -6.53
C ASP A 327 -3.60 48.01 -5.51
N ASP A 328 -4.44 47.10 -5.94
CA ASP A 328 -4.71 45.87 -5.21
C ASP A 328 -3.70 44.80 -5.62
N THR A 329 -3.51 43.79 -4.78
CA THR A 329 -2.69 42.64 -5.11
C THR A 329 -3.44 41.71 -6.07
N THR A 330 -2.70 41.02 -6.93
CA THR A 330 -3.27 39.90 -7.69
C THR A 330 -3.53 38.73 -6.72
N LYS A 331 -4.66 38.07 -6.88
CA LYS A 331 -5.11 36.99 -5.99
C LYS A 331 -5.58 35.82 -6.83
N VAL A 332 -4.87 34.69 -6.71
CA VAL A 332 -5.20 33.44 -7.42
C VAL A 332 -5.28 32.32 -6.40
N ALA A 333 -6.38 31.57 -6.42
CA ALA A 333 -6.53 30.33 -5.67
C ALA A 333 -6.39 29.16 -6.65
N ILE A 334 -5.52 28.23 -6.35
CA ILE A 334 -5.33 27.01 -7.12
C ILE A 334 -5.99 25.85 -6.38
N SER A 335 -6.96 25.22 -7.04
CA SER A 335 -7.71 24.08 -6.53
C SER A 335 -7.30 22.82 -7.27
N LYS A 336 -6.92 21.77 -6.54
CA LYS A 336 -6.56 20.46 -7.08
C LYS A 336 -7.63 19.45 -6.70
N GLN A 337 -8.40 18.95 -7.67
CA GLN A 337 -9.59 18.14 -7.43
C GLN A 337 -9.59 16.87 -8.28
N ASP A 338 -10.39 15.85 -7.92
CA ASP A 338 -10.68 14.74 -8.81
C ASP A 338 -11.77 15.09 -9.83
N LEU A 339 -11.87 14.29 -10.88
CA LEU A 339 -12.89 14.51 -11.94
C LEU A 339 -14.34 14.40 -11.45
N THR A 340 -14.58 13.77 -10.33
CA THR A 340 -15.93 13.45 -9.81
C THR A 340 -16.32 14.31 -8.62
N GLY A 341 -15.35 14.92 -7.96
CA GLY A 341 -15.51 15.59 -6.68
C GLY A 341 -15.38 17.10 -6.73
N SER A 342 -15.55 17.68 -5.56
CA SER A 342 -15.30 19.08 -5.28
C SER A 342 -14.35 19.26 -4.08
N GLN A 343 -13.74 18.16 -3.62
CA GLN A 343 -12.78 18.18 -2.52
C GLN A 343 -11.36 18.28 -3.06
N GLU A 344 -10.52 18.99 -2.32
CA GLU A 344 -9.11 19.09 -2.65
C GLU A 344 -8.40 17.75 -2.52
N ILE A 345 -7.47 17.45 -3.44
CA ILE A 345 -6.61 16.28 -3.42
C ILE A 345 -5.25 16.67 -2.85
N PRO A 346 -4.86 16.19 -1.68
CA PRO A 346 -3.53 16.45 -1.13
C PRO A 346 -2.45 15.58 -1.77
N GLY A 347 -1.23 16.10 -1.83
CA GLY A 347 -0.02 15.35 -2.20
C GLY A 347 0.44 15.51 -3.65
N ALA A 348 -0.24 16.27 -4.50
CA ALA A 348 0.25 16.65 -5.81
C ALA A 348 1.37 17.69 -5.70
N THR A 349 2.47 17.52 -6.43
CA THR A 349 3.47 18.58 -6.61
C THR A 349 3.06 19.45 -7.80
N LEU A 350 2.71 20.69 -7.52
CA LEU A 350 2.19 21.65 -8.50
C LEU A 350 3.18 22.78 -8.72
N GLN A 351 3.24 23.28 -9.94
CA GLN A 351 4.08 24.40 -10.35
C GLN A 351 3.27 25.42 -11.15
N ILE A 352 3.54 26.69 -10.91
CA ILE A 352 3.17 27.77 -11.83
C ILE A 352 4.38 28.08 -12.70
N LEU A 353 4.21 27.94 -14.00
CA LEU A 353 5.23 28.25 -15.00
C LEU A 353 4.90 29.56 -15.71
N ASP A 354 5.90 30.39 -15.96
CA ASP A 354 5.77 31.58 -16.81
C ASP A 354 5.75 31.20 -18.30
N GLN A 355 5.70 32.23 -19.18
CA GLN A 355 5.67 32.06 -20.64
C GLN A 355 6.98 31.44 -21.22
N ASN A 356 8.08 31.45 -20.45
CA ASN A 356 9.36 30.83 -20.85
C ASN A 356 9.47 29.40 -20.35
N GLY A 357 8.54 28.95 -19.50
CA GLY A 357 8.59 27.66 -18.82
C GLY A 357 9.38 27.69 -17.52
N ASP A 358 9.76 28.87 -17.01
CA ASP A 358 10.46 29.01 -15.73
C ASP A 358 9.45 28.89 -14.58
N VAL A 359 9.86 28.16 -13.51
CA VAL A 359 9.02 27.96 -12.31
C VAL A 359 8.94 29.24 -11.51
N VAL A 360 7.75 29.79 -11.36
CA VAL A 360 7.45 30.97 -10.53
C VAL A 360 7.11 30.57 -9.10
N GLU A 361 6.38 29.47 -8.94
CA GLU A 361 5.97 28.91 -7.64
C GLU A 361 5.87 27.39 -7.73
N GLU A 362 6.25 26.71 -6.64
CA GLU A 362 6.11 25.26 -6.50
C GLU A 362 5.63 24.94 -5.07
N TRP A 363 4.66 24.04 -4.95
CA TRP A 363 4.15 23.59 -3.66
C TRP A 363 3.58 22.17 -3.77
N VAL A 364 3.28 21.57 -2.62
CA VAL A 364 2.51 20.32 -2.53
C VAL A 364 1.06 20.66 -2.16
N SER A 365 0.09 20.14 -2.91
CA SER A 365 -1.33 20.36 -2.64
C SER A 365 -1.74 19.83 -1.27
N GLY A 366 -2.61 20.58 -0.60
CA GLY A 366 -3.18 20.27 0.70
C GLY A 366 -4.66 19.92 0.63
N THR A 367 -5.34 20.03 1.77
CA THR A 367 -6.80 19.86 1.92
C THR A 367 -7.59 21.11 1.55
N ASP A 368 -6.90 22.22 1.32
CA ASP A 368 -7.46 23.51 0.92
C ASP A 368 -6.80 24.03 -0.34
N ALA A 369 -7.50 24.91 -1.07
CA ALA A 369 -6.92 25.56 -2.23
C ALA A 369 -5.66 26.37 -1.85
N HIS A 370 -4.64 26.33 -2.70
CA HIS A 370 -3.41 27.12 -2.51
C HIS A 370 -3.61 28.55 -2.96
N TYR A 371 -3.34 29.52 -2.08
CA TYR A 371 -3.51 30.94 -2.37
C TYR A 371 -2.18 31.58 -2.75
N ILE A 372 -2.19 32.24 -3.92
CA ILE A 372 -1.06 32.99 -4.46
C ILE A 372 -1.45 34.45 -4.47
N GLU A 373 -0.82 35.27 -3.63
CA GLU A 373 -1.07 36.71 -3.54
C GLU A 373 0.20 37.49 -3.85
N ALA A 374 0.07 38.58 -4.60
CA ALA A 374 1.14 39.52 -4.92
C ALA A 374 2.38 38.93 -5.62
N LYS A 375 2.26 37.78 -6.28
CA LYS A 375 3.38 37.13 -6.99
C LYS A 375 3.23 37.14 -8.52
N LEU A 376 2.01 36.98 -8.99
CA LEU A 376 1.71 36.87 -10.43
C LEU A 376 1.34 38.23 -11.02
N THR A 377 1.77 38.50 -12.26
CA THR A 377 1.50 39.76 -12.93
C THR A 377 0.10 39.79 -13.56
N ALA A 378 -0.67 40.81 -13.25
CA ALA A 378 -2.01 41.00 -13.83
C ALA A 378 -1.98 41.07 -15.38
N GLY A 379 -2.88 40.35 -16.02
CA GLY A 379 -2.97 40.27 -17.50
C GLY A 379 -1.98 39.32 -18.17
N GLU A 380 -0.99 38.78 -17.44
CA GLU A 380 -0.05 37.79 -17.98
C GLU A 380 -0.64 36.38 -17.88
N THR A 381 -0.19 35.52 -18.80
CA THR A 381 -0.63 34.11 -18.84
C THR A 381 0.43 33.20 -18.24
N TYR A 382 0.00 32.33 -17.40
CA TYR A 382 0.81 31.30 -16.72
C TYR A 382 0.25 29.92 -17.02
N THR A 383 1.06 28.90 -16.79
CA THR A 383 0.66 27.50 -16.89
C THR A 383 0.72 26.86 -15.51
N LEU A 384 -0.40 26.30 -15.04
CA LEU A 384 -0.43 25.41 -13.91
C LEU A 384 -0.03 24.02 -14.40
N HIS A 385 1.06 23.50 -13.90
CA HIS A 385 1.70 22.22 -14.27
C HIS A 385 1.74 21.29 -13.05
N GLU A 386 1.48 20.02 -13.27
CA GLU A 386 1.63 18.99 -12.27
C GLU A 386 2.96 18.23 -12.45
N ALA A 387 3.93 18.51 -11.59
CA ALA A 387 5.25 17.87 -11.61
C ALA A 387 5.25 16.49 -10.88
N GLY A 388 4.26 16.22 -10.06
CA GLY A 388 4.11 14.95 -9.36
C GLY A 388 2.66 14.69 -8.98
N ALA A 389 2.08 13.60 -9.49
CA ALA A 389 0.72 13.21 -9.17
C ALA A 389 0.64 12.57 -7.76
N PRO A 390 -0.47 12.73 -7.04
CA PRO A 390 -0.69 12.07 -5.76
C PRO A 390 -0.84 10.55 -5.94
N ASN A 391 -0.64 9.80 -4.88
CA ASN A 391 -0.85 8.36 -4.91
C ASN A 391 -2.29 8.04 -5.34
N GLY A 392 -2.44 7.17 -6.32
CA GLY A 392 -3.73 6.73 -6.83
C GLY A 392 -4.32 7.61 -7.95
N TYR A 393 -3.66 8.70 -8.30
CA TYR A 393 -4.09 9.61 -9.36
C TYR A 393 -3.14 9.62 -10.55
N ALA A 394 -3.68 9.90 -11.72
CA ALA A 394 -2.94 10.15 -12.95
C ALA A 394 -2.53 11.62 -13.02
N TYR A 395 -1.52 11.93 -13.81
CA TYR A 395 -1.14 13.34 -14.05
C TYR A 395 -2.23 14.09 -14.81
N ALA A 396 -2.58 15.26 -14.31
CA ALA A 396 -3.44 16.18 -15.03
C ALA A 396 -2.74 16.83 -16.23
N GLU A 397 -3.52 17.22 -17.21
CA GLU A 397 -3.02 18.08 -18.27
C GLU A 397 -2.76 19.50 -17.74
N ASP A 398 -1.78 20.17 -18.32
CA ASP A 398 -1.46 21.56 -18.01
C ASP A 398 -2.66 22.48 -18.21
N VAL A 399 -2.87 23.40 -17.25
CA VAL A 399 -3.94 24.39 -17.30
C VAL A 399 -3.36 25.78 -17.51
N ALA A 400 -3.56 26.34 -18.70
CA ALA A 400 -3.19 27.73 -18.97
C ALA A 400 -4.25 28.69 -18.42
N PHE A 401 -3.83 29.73 -17.70
CA PHE A 401 -4.71 30.77 -17.18
C PHE A 401 -4.08 32.14 -17.27
N THR A 402 -4.92 33.16 -17.44
CA THR A 402 -4.50 34.57 -17.44
C THR A 402 -4.91 35.22 -16.12
N VAL A 403 -3.98 35.88 -15.46
CA VAL A 403 -4.22 36.51 -14.15
C VAL A 403 -5.21 37.69 -14.32
N GLY A 404 -6.24 37.73 -13.49
CA GLY A 404 -7.24 38.79 -13.49
C GLY A 404 -6.64 40.18 -13.24
N THR A 405 -7.25 41.20 -13.82
CA THR A 405 -6.78 42.60 -13.70
C THR A 405 -7.60 43.42 -12.73
N ASP A 406 -8.66 42.84 -12.13
CA ASP A 406 -9.64 43.55 -11.30
C ASP A 406 -9.45 43.37 -9.78
N GLY A 407 -8.36 42.74 -9.36
CA GLY A 407 -8.04 42.48 -7.94
C GLY A 407 -8.93 41.46 -7.23
N LYS A 408 -9.92 40.88 -7.91
CA LYS A 408 -10.76 39.84 -7.34
C LYS A 408 -10.02 38.50 -7.29
N LEU A 409 -10.39 37.70 -6.32
CA LEU A 409 -9.89 36.34 -6.23
C LEU A 409 -10.32 35.54 -7.49
N GLN A 410 -9.33 35.03 -8.20
CA GLN A 410 -9.51 34.12 -9.34
C GLN A 410 -9.24 32.70 -8.87
N THR A 411 -10.14 31.76 -9.16
CA THR A 411 -9.91 30.34 -8.91
C THR A 411 -9.52 29.64 -10.21
N VAL A 412 -8.45 28.87 -10.17
CA VAL A 412 -7.99 27.98 -11.23
C VAL A 412 -8.03 26.55 -10.70
N THR A 413 -8.77 25.69 -11.37
CA THR A 413 -8.94 24.30 -10.96
C THR A 413 -8.20 23.37 -11.90
N MET A 414 -7.41 22.47 -11.36
CA MET A 414 -6.81 21.33 -12.05
C MET A 414 -7.45 20.04 -11.53
N GLN A 415 -7.83 19.16 -12.44
CA GLN A 415 -8.54 17.93 -12.08
C GLN A 415 -7.76 16.70 -12.52
N ASP A 416 -7.67 15.70 -11.63
CA ASP A 416 -7.04 14.42 -11.90
C ASP A 416 -8.06 13.32 -12.12
N ASP A 417 -7.73 12.40 -13.01
CA ASP A 417 -8.38 11.08 -13.05
C ASP A 417 -7.61 10.12 -12.13
N THR A 418 -8.27 9.04 -11.72
CA THR A 418 -7.63 8.02 -10.90
C THR A 418 -6.83 7.04 -11.76
N THR A 419 -5.77 6.47 -11.19
CA THR A 419 -5.04 5.37 -11.85
C THR A 419 -5.92 4.13 -11.90
N LYS A 420 -5.84 3.39 -13.02
CA LYS A 420 -6.66 2.21 -13.29
C LYS A 420 -5.77 1.10 -13.85
N VAL A 421 -5.74 -0.03 -13.16
CA VAL A 421 -4.98 -1.21 -13.60
C VAL A 421 -5.89 -2.41 -13.61
N SER A 422 -5.92 -3.13 -14.72
CA SER A 422 -6.69 -4.36 -14.92
C SER A 422 -5.74 -5.52 -15.11
N ILE A 423 -5.77 -6.50 -14.23
CA ILE A 423 -4.87 -7.65 -14.22
C ILE A 423 -5.62 -8.92 -14.53
N SER A 424 -5.21 -9.58 -15.63
CA SER A 424 -5.73 -10.85 -16.09
C SER A 424 -4.77 -11.98 -15.76
N LYS A 425 -5.31 -13.09 -15.25
CA LYS A 425 -4.60 -14.35 -15.07
C LYS A 425 -5.17 -15.38 -16.05
N GLN A 426 -4.40 -15.79 -17.05
CA GLN A 426 -4.92 -16.56 -18.19
C GLN A 426 -4.10 -17.83 -18.45
N ASP A 427 -4.73 -18.80 -19.13
CA ASP A 427 -4.04 -19.95 -19.69
C ASP A 427 -3.16 -19.52 -20.88
N ILE A 428 -1.97 -20.11 -21.01
CA ILE A 428 -1.02 -19.78 -22.08
C ILE A 428 -1.59 -20.03 -23.49
N THR A 429 -2.58 -20.91 -23.59
CA THR A 429 -3.20 -21.30 -24.86
C THR A 429 -4.44 -20.48 -25.23
N GLY A 430 -4.89 -19.58 -24.34
CA GLY A 430 -6.13 -18.82 -24.53
C GLY A 430 -6.20 -17.52 -23.79
N ASP A 431 -7.37 -16.89 -23.83
CA ASP A 431 -7.67 -15.61 -23.17
C ASP A 431 -8.70 -15.77 -22.03
N LYS A 432 -8.95 -17.01 -21.61
CA LYS A 432 -9.87 -17.29 -20.52
C LYS A 432 -9.16 -17.12 -19.19
N GLU A 433 -9.80 -16.38 -18.27
CA GLU A 433 -9.32 -16.22 -16.90
C GLU A 433 -9.22 -17.56 -16.17
N ILE A 434 -8.15 -17.73 -15.38
CA ILE A 434 -7.91 -18.89 -14.52
C ILE A 434 -8.12 -18.49 -13.07
N PRO A 435 -9.11 -19.05 -12.36
CA PRO A 435 -9.29 -18.80 -10.94
C PRO A 435 -8.32 -19.62 -10.09
N GLY A 436 -8.00 -19.09 -8.89
CA GLY A 436 -7.26 -19.81 -7.85
C GLY A 436 -5.79 -19.46 -7.70
N ALA A 437 -5.20 -18.66 -8.59
CA ALA A 437 -3.84 -18.13 -8.42
C ALA A 437 -3.80 -17.13 -7.28
N LYS A 438 -2.79 -17.21 -6.42
CA LYS A 438 -2.47 -16.16 -5.43
C LYS A 438 -1.48 -15.19 -6.04
N LEU A 439 -1.93 -13.96 -6.23
CA LEU A 439 -1.20 -12.92 -6.93
C LEU A 439 -0.88 -11.75 -6.00
N GLN A 440 0.27 -11.13 -6.22
CA GLN A 440 0.75 -9.96 -5.50
C GLN A 440 1.24 -8.90 -6.47
N VAL A 441 0.90 -7.64 -6.23
CA VAL A 441 1.57 -6.50 -6.85
C VAL A 441 2.59 -5.96 -5.85
N LYS A 442 3.85 -5.88 -6.27
CA LYS A 442 4.98 -5.41 -5.47
C LYS A 442 5.55 -4.13 -6.05
N ASP A 443 5.96 -3.21 -5.18
CA ASP A 443 6.72 -2.02 -5.60
C ASP A 443 8.19 -2.35 -5.89
N GLU A 444 8.97 -1.37 -6.30
CA GLU A 444 10.40 -1.48 -6.62
C GLU A 444 11.27 -1.95 -5.44
N THR A 445 10.78 -1.85 -4.21
CA THR A 445 11.46 -2.34 -3.00
C THR A 445 11.11 -3.79 -2.66
N GLY A 446 10.17 -4.39 -3.40
CA GLY A 446 9.61 -5.72 -3.15
C GLY A 446 8.49 -5.74 -2.11
N LYS A 447 8.03 -4.58 -1.63
CA LYS A 447 6.89 -4.47 -0.71
C LYS A 447 5.59 -4.78 -1.44
N VAL A 448 4.77 -5.66 -0.85
CA VAL A 448 3.45 -6.00 -1.36
C VAL A 448 2.50 -4.80 -1.16
N ILE A 449 1.91 -4.32 -2.24
CA ILE A 449 0.92 -3.25 -2.27
C ILE A 449 -0.51 -3.82 -2.32
N GLU A 450 -0.70 -4.90 -3.10
CA GLU A 450 -1.99 -5.58 -3.26
C GLU A 450 -1.77 -7.08 -3.32
N GLU A 451 -2.68 -7.85 -2.70
CA GLU A 451 -2.67 -9.32 -2.76
C GLU A 451 -4.12 -9.81 -2.92
N TRP A 452 -4.34 -10.77 -3.82
CA TRP A 452 -5.66 -11.37 -4.05
C TRP A 452 -5.55 -12.79 -4.61
N THR A 453 -6.69 -13.47 -4.68
CA THR A 453 -6.82 -14.73 -5.42
C THR A 453 -7.55 -14.46 -6.74
N SER A 454 -7.01 -14.93 -7.86
CA SER A 454 -7.60 -14.75 -9.19
C SER A 454 -8.99 -15.42 -9.27
N THR A 455 -9.85 -14.84 -10.10
CA THR A 455 -11.22 -15.30 -10.34
C THR A 455 -11.45 -15.55 -11.83
N ASP A 456 -12.71 -15.70 -12.23
CA ASP A 456 -13.13 -15.79 -13.63
C ASP A 456 -13.20 -14.44 -14.37
N LYS A 457 -12.68 -13.37 -13.73
CA LYS A 457 -12.62 -12.00 -14.25
C LYS A 457 -11.29 -11.36 -13.91
N PRO A 458 -10.84 -10.38 -14.70
CA PRO A 458 -9.72 -9.53 -14.35
C PRO A 458 -9.88 -8.88 -12.98
N HIS A 459 -8.78 -8.68 -12.28
CA HIS A 459 -8.74 -7.94 -11.02
C HIS A 459 -8.44 -6.47 -11.29
N GLU A 460 -9.31 -5.59 -10.79
CA GLU A 460 -9.19 -4.16 -10.97
C GLU A 460 -8.52 -3.53 -9.73
N ILE A 461 -7.45 -2.79 -9.96
CA ILE A 461 -6.76 -2.01 -8.92
C ILE A 461 -6.92 -0.54 -9.30
N ASN A 462 -7.80 0.15 -8.58
CA ASN A 462 -8.06 1.56 -8.81
C ASN A 462 -7.59 2.38 -7.60
N GLU A 463 -7.07 3.58 -7.84
CA GLU A 463 -6.73 4.56 -6.80
C GLU A 463 -5.62 4.11 -5.80
N LYS A 464 -4.84 3.10 -6.12
CA LYS A 464 -3.81 2.56 -5.21
C LYS A 464 -2.39 2.70 -5.73
N LEU A 465 -2.21 2.65 -7.03
CA LEU A 465 -0.89 2.65 -7.65
C LEU A 465 -0.55 4.04 -8.16
N VAL A 466 0.73 4.38 -8.16
CA VAL A 466 1.23 5.69 -8.56
C VAL A 466 1.46 5.73 -10.07
N ALA A 467 0.93 6.74 -10.74
CA ALA A 467 1.12 6.97 -12.17
C ALA A 467 2.61 7.06 -12.54
N GLY A 468 2.99 6.47 -13.66
CA GLY A 468 4.38 6.43 -14.15
C GLY A 468 5.34 5.54 -13.37
N LYS A 469 4.89 4.90 -12.26
CA LYS A 469 5.72 3.97 -11.50
C LYS A 469 5.63 2.56 -12.04
N THR A 470 6.74 1.84 -11.93
CA THR A 470 6.83 0.43 -12.31
C THR A 470 6.59 -0.47 -11.10
N TYR A 471 5.80 -1.50 -11.30
CA TYR A 471 5.45 -2.51 -10.32
C TYR A 471 5.71 -3.91 -10.87
N THR A 472 5.83 -4.88 -9.99
CA THR A 472 5.99 -6.30 -10.36
C THR A 472 4.74 -7.05 -9.97
N LEU A 473 4.09 -7.70 -10.92
CA LEU A 473 3.06 -8.71 -10.68
C LEU A 473 3.77 -10.04 -10.43
N HIS A 474 3.58 -10.59 -9.25
CA HIS A 474 4.20 -11.84 -8.77
C HIS A 474 3.14 -12.88 -8.45
N GLU A 475 3.43 -14.14 -8.78
CA GLU A 475 2.59 -15.26 -8.42
C GLU A 475 3.15 -15.99 -7.20
N GLU A 476 2.51 -15.84 -6.06
CA GLU A 476 2.85 -16.52 -4.80
C GLU A 476 2.36 -17.97 -4.78
N GLY A 477 1.25 -18.25 -5.46
CA GLY A 477 0.67 -19.60 -5.56
C GLY A 477 -0.06 -19.80 -6.88
N ALA A 478 0.37 -20.85 -7.62
CA ALA A 478 -0.27 -21.20 -8.89
C ALA A 478 -1.67 -21.83 -8.67
N PRO A 479 -2.58 -21.71 -9.64
CA PRO A 479 -3.86 -22.42 -9.63
C PRO A 479 -3.66 -23.93 -9.69
N ASP A 480 -4.65 -24.68 -9.19
CA ASP A 480 -4.62 -26.14 -9.29
C ASP A 480 -4.42 -26.61 -10.75
N GLY A 481 -3.43 -27.47 -10.95
CA GLY A 481 -3.11 -28.02 -12.26
C GLY A 481 -2.28 -27.13 -13.18
N TYR A 482 -1.75 -26.01 -12.67
CA TYR A 482 -0.92 -25.10 -13.45
C TYR A 482 0.48 -24.94 -12.86
N THR A 483 1.41 -24.49 -13.70
CA THR A 483 2.77 -24.08 -13.30
C THR A 483 2.74 -22.63 -12.83
N TYR A 484 3.76 -22.23 -12.09
CA TYR A 484 3.93 -20.80 -11.73
C TYR A 484 4.36 -20.00 -12.96
N ALA A 485 3.80 -18.81 -13.11
CA ALA A 485 4.27 -17.85 -14.09
C ALA A 485 5.54 -17.14 -13.60
N GLU A 486 6.31 -16.62 -14.55
CA GLU A 486 7.37 -15.65 -14.27
C GLU A 486 6.74 -14.30 -13.88
N ASP A 487 7.49 -13.52 -13.09
CA ASP A 487 7.10 -12.16 -12.71
C ASP A 487 6.90 -11.27 -13.94
N VAL A 488 5.88 -10.43 -13.90
CA VAL A 488 5.57 -9.48 -14.97
C VAL A 488 5.76 -8.06 -14.45
N GLU A 489 6.71 -7.32 -15.01
CA GLU A 489 6.86 -5.90 -14.75
C GLU A 489 5.87 -5.09 -15.60
N PHE A 490 5.26 -4.08 -14.99
CA PHE A 490 4.36 -3.15 -15.68
C PHE A 490 4.48 -1.75 -15.11
N THR A 491 4.25 -0.74 -15.96
CA THR A 491 4.23 0.67 -15.56
C THR A 491 2.80 1.18 -15.62
N VAL A 492 2.37 1.87 -14.57
CA VAL A 492 1.02 2.46 -14.50
C VAL A 492 0.93 3.64 -15.46
N ASP A 493 -0.14 3.70 -16.25
CA ASP A 493 -0.35 4.79 -17.20
C ASP A 493 -0.39 6.15 -16.51
N GLU A 494 0.30 7.12 -17.09
CA GLU A 494 0.43 8.46 -16.53
C GLU A 494 -0.82 9.33 -16.75
N LYS A 495 -1.67 9.00 -17.74
CA LYS A 495 -2.83 9.81 -18.16
C LYS A 495 -4.17 9.26 -17.68
N GLY A 496 -4.17 8.23 -16.82
CA GLY A 496 -5.39 7.61 -16.29
C GLY A 496 -6.08 6.65 -17.25
N GLU A 497 -5.41 6.24 -18.36
CA GLU A 497 -5.87 5.13 -19.18
C GLU A 497 -5.73 3.81 -18.41
N VAL A 498 -6.55 2.81 -18.76
CA VAL A 498 -6.48 1.51 -18.08
C VAL A 498 -5.20 0.77 -18.47
N THR A 499 -4.29 0.60 -17.52
CA THR A 499 -3.11 -0.27 -17.68
C THR A 499 -3.56 -1.73 -17.63
N THR A 500 -3.46 -2.45 -18.75
CA THR A 500 -3.80 -3.87 -18.80
C THR A 500 -2.56 -4.73 -18.65
N VAL A 501 -2.58 -5.64 -17.68
CA VAL A 501 -1.49 -6.59 -17.39
C VAL A 501 -2.01 -8.01 -17.52
N VAL A 502 -1.30 -8.85 -18.24
CA VAL A 502 -1.69 -10.25 -18.45
C VAL A 502 -0.56 -11.17 -17.99
N MET A 503 -0.85 -12.03 -17.03
CA MET A 503 0.03 -13.11 -16.60
C MET A 503 -0.55 -14.44 -17.07
N LYS A 504 0.29 -15.30 -17.65
CA LYS A 504 -0.17 -16.55 -18.26
C LYS A 504 0.54 -17.77 -17.67
N ASP A 505 -0.24 -18.80 -17.35
CA ASP A 505 0.26 -20.09 -16.85
C ASP A 505 0.10 -21.19 -17.90
N ALA A 506 1.01 -22.13 -17.83
CA ALA A 506 0.87 -23.39 -18.56
C ALA A 506 0.27 -24.46 -17.66
N ALA A 507 -0.62 -25.28 -18.19
CA ALA A 507 -1.08 -26.45 -17.46
C ALA A 507 0.09 -27.41 -17.21
N THR A 508 0.18 -27.98 -16.00
CA THR A 508 1.13 -29.07 -15.74
C THR A 508 0.86 -30.25 -16.67
N GLU A 509 1.91 -30.93 -17.11
CA GLU A 509 1.76 -32.09 -17.98
C GLU A 509 2.75 -33.17 -17.55
N VAL A 510 2.22 -34.34 -17.15
CA VAL A 510 3.01 -35.52 -16.75
C VAL A 510 2.54 -36.72 -17.55
N SER A 511 3.46 -37.40 -18.19
CA SER A 511 3.22 -38.67 -18.91
C SER A 511 3.63 -39.83 -18.04
N ILE A 512 2.75 -40.78 -17.82
CA ILE A 512 3.02 -42.01 -17.07
C ILE A 512 3.09 -43.18 -18.04
N SER A 513 4.23 -43.85 -18.04
CA SER A 513 4.51 -45.01 -18.88
C SER A 513 4.62 -46.25 -18.01
N LYS A 514 3.87 -47.31 -18.35
CA LYS A 514 3.94 -48.61 -17.68
C LYS A 514 4.59 -49.59 -18.62
N GLN A 515 5.79 -50.07 -18.32
CA GLN A 515 6.62 -50.85 -19.23
C GLN A 515 7.05 -52.20 -18.64
N ASP A 516 7.36 -53.15 -19.52
CA ASP A 516 8.10 -54.34 -19.14
C ASP A 516 9.54 -54.02 -18.80
N ILE A 517 10.13 -54.71 -17.78
CA ILE A 517 11.49 -54.41 -17.30
C ILE A 517 12.55 -54.61 -18.37
N THR A 518 12.29 -55.47 -19.32
CA THR A 518 13.24 -55.83 -20.39
C THR A 518 13.13 -54.95 -21.64
N GLY A 519 12.10 -54.08 -21.71
CA GLY A 519 11.79 -53.30 -22.90
C GLY A 519 11.28 -51.90 -22.65
N THR A 520 10.75 -51.33 -23.75
CA THR A 520 10.08 -50.02 -23.78
C THR A 520 8.64 -50.14 -24.22
N THR A 521 8.12 -51.40 -24.30
CA THR A 521 6.73 -51.66 -24.72
C THR A 521 5.82 -51.43 -23.54
N GLU A 522 4.75 -50.67 -23.73
CA GLU A 522 3.72 -50.43 -22.74
C GLU A 522 3.02 -51.74 -22.35
N VAL A 523 2.80 -51.94 -21.06
CA VAL A 523 2.09 -53.06 -20.45
C VAL A 523 0.65 -52.64 -20.14
N GLU A 524 -0.31 -53.37 -20.75
CA GLU A 524 -1.74 -53.10 -20.56
C GLU A 524 -2.29 -53.82 -19.32
N GLY A 525 -3.30 -53.24 -18.66
CA GLY A 525 -4.11 -53.90 -17.64
C GLY A 525 -3.70 -53.60 -16.18
N ALA A 526 -2.59 -52.90 -15.93
CA ALA A 526 -2.24 -52.45 -14.62
C ALA A 526 -3.22 -51.36 -14.13
N THR A 527 -3.67 -51.46 -12.88
CA THR A 527 -4.39 -50.36 -12.22
C THR A 527 -3.38 -49.48 -11.51
N LEU A 528 -3.23 -48.24 -12.01
CA LEU A 528 -2.28 -47.26 -11.51
C LEU A 528 -2.99 -46.12 -10.79
N GLN A 529 -2.38 -45.61 -9.76
CA GLN A 529 -2.86 -44.47 -8.97
C GLN A 529 -1.77 -43.43 -8.82
N ILE A 530 -2.18 -42.16 -8.79
CA ILE A 530 -1.36 -41.05 -8.24
C ILE A 530 -1.89 -40.73 -6.87
N LEU A 531 -0.99 -40.73 -5.89
CA LEU A 531 -1.27 -40.39 -4.51
C LEU A 531 -0.56 -39.05 -4.17
N ASP A 532 -1.21 -38.20 -3.41
CA ASP A 532 -0.58 -37.02 -2.85
C ASP A 532 0.33 -37.38 -1.65
N GLU A 533 1.00 -36.41 -1.07
CA GLU A 533 1.90 -36.58 0.09
C GLU A 533 1.22 -37.18 1.34
N ASN A 534 -0.10 -37.09 1.44
CA ASN A 534 -0.90 -37.66 2.52
C ASN A 534 -1.44 -39.07 2.18
N GLY A 535 -1.07 -39.63 1.03
CA GLY A 535 -1.55 -40.90 0.55
C GLY A 535 -2.99 -40.88 -0.03
N LYS A 536 -3.54 -39.69 -0.26
CA LYS A 536 -4.86 -39.55 -0.86
C LYS A 536 -4.77 -39.70 -2.39
N GLN A 537 -5.65 -40.49 -2.96
CA GLN A 537 -5.75 -40.69 -4.41
C GLN A 537 -6.17 -39.40 -5.13
N VAL A 538 -5.32 -38.96 -6.06
CA VAL A 538 -5.55 -37.80 -6.96
C VAL A 538 -6.07 -38.27 -8.31
N ALA A 539 -5.50 -39.37 -8.85
CA ALA A 539 -5.92 -39.94 -10.14
C ALA A 539 -5.82 -41.46 -10.09
N GLN A 540 -6.61 -42.16 -10.93
CA GLN A 540 -6.56 -43.60 -11.12
C GLN A 540 -6.97 -43.94 -12.56
N TRP A 541 -6.29 -44.91 -13.17
CA TRP A 541 -6.62 -45.40 -14.49
C TRP A 541 -6.11 -46.85 -14.70
N ILE A 542 -6.51 -47.50 -15.79
CA ILE A 542 -5.95 -48.75 -16.22
C ILE A 542 -4.95 -48.47 -17.34
N SER A 543 -3.74 -49.05 -17.26
CA SER A 543 -2.70 -48.90 -18.27
C SER A 543 -3.13 -49.48 -19.62
N THR A 544 -2.67 -48.86 -20.71
CA THR A 544 -2.97 -49.21 -22.08
C THR A 544 -1.68 -49.34 -22.89
N LYS A 545 -1.81 -49.53 -24.20
CA LYS A 545 -0.66 -49.56 -25.15
C LYS A 545 0.04 -48.20 -25.33
N ASN A 546 -0.47 -47.15 -24.67
CA ASN A 546 0.11 -45.83 -24.74
C ASN A 546 0.30 -45.30 -23.34
N ALA A 547 1.31 -44.46 -23.14
CA ALA A 547 1.50 -43.73 -21.92
C ALA A 547 0.26 -42.85 -21.61
N TYR A 548 -0.07 -42.74 -20.33
CA TYR A 548 -1.20 -41.93 -19.87
C TYR A 548 -0.73 -40.50 -19.53
N VAL A 549 -1.37 -39.49 -20.14
CA VAL A 549 -1.01 -38.10 -19.93
C VAL A 549 -1.97 -37.46 -18.96
N LEU A 550 -1.42 -36.94 -17.87
CA LEU A 550 -2.08 -36.12 -16.87
C LEU A 550 -1.78 -34.65 -17.19
N LYS A 551 -2.75 -33.95 -17.78
CA LYS A 551 -2.62 -32.55 -18.13
C LYS A 551 -3.59 -31.68 -17.31
N GLY A 552 -3.07 -30.70 -16.57
CA GLY A 552 -3.87 -29.84 -15.71
C GLY A 552 -4.53 -30.55 -14.53
N VAL A 553 -3.96 -31.66 -14.07
CA VAL A 553 -4.50 -32.50 -12.99
C VAL A 553 -3.63 -32.43 -11.72
N LEU A 554 -2.33 -32.38 -11.89
CA LEU A 554 -1.36 -32.36 -10.80
C LEU A 554 -0.83 -30.96 -10.59
N ASN A 555 -0.63 -30.56 -9.33
CA ASN A 555 -0.14 -29.24 -8.98
C ASN A 555 1.37 -29.13 -9.12
N ALA A 556 1.86 -27.98 -9.53
CA ALA A 556 3.28 -27.65 -9.45
C ALA A 556 3.72 -27.46 -7.99
N ASP A 557 5.04 -27.51 -7.76
CA ASP A 557 5.69 -27.43 -6.45
C ASP A 557 5.20 -28.51 -5.46
N THR A 558 4.86 -29.72 -6.03
CA THR A 558 4.21 -30.80 -5.27
C THR A 558 4.86 -32.13 -5.57
N THR A 559 4.94 -32.98 -4.55
CA THR A 559 5.45 -34.36 -4.65
C THR A 559 4.30 -35.34 -4.66
N TYR A 560 4.37 -36.31 -5.54
CA TYR A 560 3.38 -37.36 -5.74
C TYR A 560 4.03 -38.72 -5.71
N THR A 561 3.22 -39.76 -5.42
CA THR A 561 3.60 -41.16 -5.55
C THR A 561 2.78 -41.83 -6.63
N LEU A 562 3.47 -42.42 -7.61
CA LEU A 562 2.88 -43.35 -8.56
C LEU A 562 2.84 -44.73 -7.91
N HIS A 563 1.66 -45.26 -7.70
CA HIS A 563 1.38 -46.53 -7.03
C HIS A 563 0.69 -47.48 -7.98
N GLU A 564 1.07 -48.76 -7.92
CA GLU A 564 0.39 -49.82 -8.63
C GLU A 564 -0.57 -50.57 -7.70
N GLU A 565 -1.85 -50.32 -7.83
CA GLU A 565 -2.89 -50.99 -7.03
C GLU A 565 -3.10 -52.47 -7.47
N ASN A 566 -3.09 -52.72 -8.80
CA ASN A 566 -3.13 -54.09 -9.34
C ASN A 566 -2.18 -54.19 -10.51
N ALA A 567 -1.30 -55.22 -10.45
CA ALA A 567 -0.46 -55.59 -11.58
C ALA A 567 -1.28 -56.35 -12.67
N PRO A 568 -0.88 -56.32 -13.92
CA PRO A 568 -1.48 -57.14 -14.97
C PRO A 568 -1.21 -58.64 -14.76
N ASP A 569 -2.08 -59.49 -15.27
CA ASP A 569 -1.86 -60.95 -15.18
C ASP A 569 -0.48 -61.34 -15.72
N GLY A 570 0.28 -62.11 -14.96
CA GLY A 570 1.62 -62.56 -15.30
C GLY A 570 2.76 -61.59 -14.96
N TYR A 571 2.47 -60.48 -14.37
CA TYR A 571 3.48 -59.52 -13.91
C TYR A 571 3.52 -59.43 -12.35
N ALA A 572 4.67 -59.13 -11.82
CA ALA A 572 4.85 -58.75 -10.44
C ALA A 572 4.54 -57.25 -10.23
N TYR A 573 4.05 -56.88 -9.07
CA TYR A 573 3.82 -55.46 -8.75
C TYR A 573 5.14 -54.68 -8.72
N ALA A 574 5.12 -53.49 -9.34
CA ALA A 574 6.23 -52.57 -9.26
C ALA A 574 6.30 -51.91 -7.89
N GLU A 575 7.49 -51.44 -7.53
CA GLU A 575 7.67 -50.57 -6.39
C GLU A 575 7.10 -49.18 -6.69
N ASP A 576 6.62 -48.49 -5.65
CA ASP A 576 6.14 -47.12 -5.73
C ASP A 576 7.24 -46.17 -6.23
N ILE A 577 6.87 -45.22 -7.08
CA ILE A 577 7.76 -44.20 -7.60
C ILE A 577 7.33 -42.84 -7.10
N THR A 578 8.17 -42.21 -6.27
CA THR A 578 7.99 -40.83 -5.86
C THR A 578 8.58 -39.89 -6.91
N PHE A 579 7.79 -38.92 -7.36
CA PHE A 579 8.21 -37.88 -8.30
C PHE A 579 7.73 -36.51 -7.84
N THR A 580 8.48 -35.49 -8.20
CA THR A 580 8.15 -34.09 -7.87
C THR A 580 7.97 -33.27 -9.14
N ILE A 581 6.97 -32.43 -9.14
CA ILE A 581 6.75 -31.39 -10.16
C ILE A 581 7.21 -30.08 -9.55
N ASP A 582 8.23 -29.45 -10.09
CA ASP A 582 8.69 -28.15 -9.59
C ASP A 582 7.76 -27.00 -10.04
N LYS A 583 8.04 -25.78 -9.61
CA LYS A 583 7.26 -24.56 -9.96
C LYS A 583 7.15 -24.35 -11.47
N THR A 584 8.14 -24.75 -12.23
CA THR A 584 8.18 -24.60 -13.70
C THR A 584 7.49 -25.71 -14.46
N GLY A 585 6.96 -26.73 -13.76
CA GLY A 585 6.35 -27.91 -14.36
C GLY A 585 7.35 -29.02 -14.72
N LYS A 586 8.62 -28.88 -14.35
CA LYS A 586 9.64 -29.89 -14.56
C LYS A 586 9.43 -31.06 -13.60
N VAL A 587 9.41 -32.27 -14.16
CA VAL A 587 9.19 -33.52 -13.43
C VAL A 587 10.52 -34.18 -13.08
N THR A 588 10.72 -34.52 -11.81
CA THR A 588 11.93 -35.19 -11.34
C THR A 588 11.58 -36.46 -10.57
N VAL A 589 12.40 -37.51 -10.74
CA VAL A 589 12.40 -38.73 -9.94
C VAL A 589 13.78 -38.89 -9.29
N ASN A 590 13.84 -39.05 -7.98
CA ASN A 590 15.11 -39.09 -7.22
C ASN A 590 16.03 -37.88 -7.49
N GLY A 591 15.44 -36.70 -7.80
CA GLY A 591 16.15 -35.48 -8.12
C GLY A 591 16.66 -35.35 -9.56
N GLU A 592 16.48 -36.38 -10.39
CA GLU A 592 16.86 -36.37 -11.79
C GLU A 592 15.66 -35.99 -12.69
N ASP A 593 15.92 -35.15 -13.69
CA ASP A 593 14.92 -34.75 -14.67
C ASP A 593 14.52 -35.94 -15.56
N VAL A 594 13.24 -36.23 -15.59
CA VAL A 594 12.69 -37.34 -16.42
C VAL A 594 12.01 -36.84 -17.67
N ASN A 595 12.23 -35.56 -18.06
CA ASN A 595 11.64 -34.95 -19.27
C ASN A 595 10.11 -35.09 -19.33
N GLY A 596 9.44 -34.92 -18.19
CA GLY A 596 7.98 -35.01 -18.11
C GLY A 596 7.39 -36.43 -18.16
N GLN A 597 8.22 -37.48 -18.19
CA GLN A 597 7.74 -38.85 -18.26
C GLN A 597 8.22 -39.71 -17.10
N VAL A 598 7.31 -40.19 -16.26
CA VAL A 598 7.59 -41.15 -15.17
C VAL A 598 7.34 -42.56 -15.75
N VAL A 599 8.36 -43.41 -15.62
CA VAL A 599 8.30 -44.77 -16.16
C VAL A 599 8.30 -45.77 -15.00
N MET A 600 7.21 -46.52 -14.87
CA MET A 600 7.09 -47.65 -13.95
C MET A 600 7.30 -48.96 -14.74
N LYS A 601 8.14 -49.84 -14.20
CA LYS A 601 8.49 -51.11 -14.87
C LYS A 601 8.12 -52.30 -14.05
N ASP A 602 7.50 -53.28 -14.68
CA ASP A 602 7.17 -54.59 -14.11
C ASP A 602 8.08 -55.66 -14.64
N ASP A 603 8.42 -56.61 -13.75
CA ASP A 603 9.01 -57.87 -14.19
C ASP A 603 7.92 -58.90 -14.30
N VAL A 604 8.08 -59.82 -15.22
CA VAL A 604 7.16 -60.97 -15.40
C VAL A 604 7.34 -61.93 -14.19
N THR A 605 6.24 -62.51 -13.72
CA THR A 605 6.31 -63.58 -12.74
C THR A 605 7.06 -64.77 -13.34
N LYS A 606 7.99 -65.37 -12.55
CA LYS A 606 8.80 -66.53 -12.94
C LYS A 606 8.73 -67.59 -11.88
N VAL A 607 8.20 -68.74 -12.24
CA VAL A 607 8.13 -69.89 -11.36
C VAL A 607 8.70 -71.08 -12.08
N THR A 608 9.64 -71.77 -11.44
CA THR A 608 10.24 -72.97 -11.94
C THR A 608 9.73 -74.19 -11.12
N ILE A 609 9.23 -75.18 -11.76
CA ILE A 609 8.81 -76.43 -11.13
C ILE A 609 9.83 -77.53 -11.44
N SER A 610 10.40 -78.05 -10.40
CA SER A 610 11.38 -79.17 -10.45
C SER A 610 10.75 -80.41 -9.88
N LYS A 611 10.77 -81.47 -10.62
CA LYS A 611 10.28 -82.78 -10.24
C LYS A 611 11.46 -83.71 -9.96
N GLN A 612 11.71 -84.03 -8.68
CA GLN A 612 12.90 -84.77 -8.23
C GLN A 612 12.54 -86.02 -7.48
N SER A 613 13.50 -86.94 -7.35
CA SER A 613 13.40 -88.05 -6.40
C SER A 613 13.77 -87.62 -4.94
N VAL A 614 13.16 -88.16 -3.88
CA VAL A 614 13.53 -87.88 -2.50
C VAL A 614 14.99 -88.18 -2.22
N THR A 615 15.64 -89.09 -3.01
CA THR A 615 17.04 -89.52 -2.82
C THR A 615 18.02 -88.77 -3.72
N GLY A 616 17.57 -87.84 -4.61
CA GLY A 616 18.41 -87.15 -5.60
C GLY A 616 17.94 -85.74 -5.85
N SER A 617 18.75 -85.00 -6.65
CA SER A 617 18.46 -83.66 -7.15
C SER A 617 18.30 -83.60 -8.68
N GLU A 618 18.28 -84.76 -9.33
CA GLU A 618 18.07 -84.86 -10.76
C GLU A 618 16.57 -84.88 -11.07
N GLU A 619 16.18 -84.30 -12.22
CA GLU A 619 14.81 -84.26 -12.65
C GLU A 619 14.29 -85.72 -12.94
N VAL A 620 13.05 -85.96 -12.54
CA VAL A 620 12.35 -87.20 -12.78
C VAL A 620 11.35 -86.98 -13.95
N PRO A 621 11.64 -87.51 -15.11
CA PRO A 621 10.73 -87.41 -16.29
C PRO A 621 9.54 -88.33 -16.16
N GLY A 622 8.41 -87.93 -16.79
CA GLY A 622 7.23 -88.78 -17.01
C GLY A 622 6.09 -88.58 -16.04
N ALA A 623 6.22 -87.75 -15.03
CA ALA A 623 5.09 -87.32 -14.19
C ALA A 623 4.14 -86.43 -14.98
N THR A 624 2.84 -86.64 -14.82
CA THR A 624 1.86 -85.63 -15.26
C THR A 624 1.55 -84.71 -14.12
N LEU A 625 1.96 -83.40 -14.24
CA LEU A 625 1.83 -82.41 -13.23
C LEU A 625 0.80 -81.34 -13.62
N GLN A 626 0.14 -80.75 -12.68
CA GLN A 626 -0.82 -79.70 -12.85
C GLN A 626 -0.52 -78.55 -11.88
N ILE A 627 -0.69 -77.30 -12.35
CA ILE A 627 -0.89 -76.14 -11.48
C ILE A 627 -2.38 -75.91 -11.38
N LEU A 628 -2.89 -75.85 -10.17
CA LEU A 628 -4.28 -75.52 -9.85
C LEU A 628 -4.34 -74.12 -9.23
N ASP A 629 -5.36 -73.33 -9.59
CA ASP A 629 -5.64 -72.04 -8.89
C ASP A 629 -6.34 -72.29 -7.54
N LYS A 630 -6.60 -71.25 -6.79
CA LYS A 630 -7.30 -71.28 -5.51
C LYS A 630 -8.70 -71.92 -5.52
N ASN A 631 -9.30 -72.15 -6.69
CA ASN A 631 -10.61 -72.75 -6.89
C ASN A 631 -10.47 -74.21 -7.47
N ASP A 632 -9.31 -74.79 -7.38
CA ASP A 632 -8.95 -76.12 -7.92
C ASP A 632 -9.11 -76.23 -9.43
N LYS A 633 -9.12 -75.10 -10.15
CA LYS A 633 -9.17 -75.08 -11.63
C LYS A 633 -7.77 -75.22 -12.19
N VAL A 634 -7.61 -76.16 -13.13
CA VAL A 634 -6.32 -76.38 -13.81
C VAL A 634 -5.91 -75.12 -14.60
N VAL A 635 -4.75 -74.57 -14.27
CA VAL A 635 -4.09 -73.47 -14.99
C VAL A 635 -3.26 -74.03 -16.14
N GLU A 636 -2.45 -75.08 -15.87
CA GLU A 636 -1.64 -75.77 -16.86
C GLU A 636 -1.43 -77.24 -16.49
N THR A 637 -1.32 -78.07 -17.47
CA THR A 637 -0.95 -79.53 -17.34
C THR A 637 0.23 -79.79 -18.25
N TRP A 638 1.27 -80.46 -17.71
CA TRP A 638 2.42 -80.89 -18.53
C TRP A 638 2.99 -82.18 -17.99
N THR A 639 3.88 -82.78 -18.77
CA THR A 639 4.63 -83.99 -18.43
C THR A 639 6.05 -83.58 -18.04
N SER A 640 6.54 -83.96 -16.84
CA SER A 640 7.89 -83.67 -16.40
C SER A 640 8.92 -84.27 -17.40
N GLY A 641 10.00 -83.48 -17.60
CA GLY A 641 11.13 -83.86 -18.48
C GLY A 641 12.42 -83.98 -17.64
N ASP A 642 13.54 -83.89 -18.35
CA ASP A 642 14.89 -83.89 -17.81
C ASP A 642 15.39 -82.49 -17.41
N GLN A 643 14.53 -81.49 -17.53
CA GLN A 643 14.75 -80.12 -17.08
C GLN A 643 13.52 -79.63 -16.34
N PRO A 644 13.72 -78.72 -15.36
CA PRO A 644 12.60 -78.04 -14.68
C PRO A 644 11.67 -77.37 -15.69
N HIS A 645 10.38 -77.32 -15.39
CA HIS A 645 9.40 -76.63 -16.19
C HIS A 645 9.25 -75.16 -15.70
N GLU A 646 9.36 -74.20 -16.63
CA GLU A 646 9.31 -72.76 -16.31
C GLU A 646 7.95 -72.17 -16.71
N PHE A 647 7.36 -71.46 -15.74
CA PHE A 647 6.21 -70.58 -15.94
C PHE A 647 6.70 -69.14 -15.97
N THR A 648 6.71 -68.50 -17.15
CA THR A 648 7.06 -67.09 -17.29
C THR A 648 5.84 -66.35 -17.73
N GLY A 649 5.38 -65.36 -16.95
CA GLY A 649 4.25 -64.51 -17.25
C GLY A 649 2.88 -65.21 -17.29
N LYS A 650 2.75 -66.34 -16.59
CA LYS A 650 1.52 -67.16 -16.61
C LYS A 650 0.77 -67.14 -15.28
N LEU A 651 1.50 -66.99 -14.16
CA LEU A 651 0.92 -67.02 -12.82
C LEU A 651 0.76 -65.58 -12.30
N ILE A 652 -0.32 -65.32 -11.62
CA ILE A 652 -0.69 -64.02 -11.11
C ILE A 652 0.00 -63.75 -9.79
N ALA A 653 0.69 -62.64 -9.64
CA ALA A 653 1.29 -62.19 -8.39
C ALA A 653 0.22 -61.88 -7.32
N GLY A 654 0.50 -62.28 -6.10
CA GLY A 654 -0.44 -62.21 -4.99
C GLY A 654 -1.38 -63.40 -4.85
N GLU A 655 -1.33 -64.38 -5.78
CA GLU A 655 -2.20 -65.56 -5.77
C GLU A 655 -1.45 -66.80 -5.31
N THR A 656 -2.21 -67.72 -4.73
CA THR A 656 -1.72 -69.03 -4.24
C THR A 656 -2.18 -70.10 -5.20
N TYR A 657 -1.28 -71.02 -5.48
CA TYR A 657 -1.45 -72.14 -6.38
C TYR A 657 -1.12 -73.46 -5.72
N THR A 658 -1.66 -74.57 -6.24
CA THR A 658 -1.33 -75.93 -5.82
C THR A 658 -0.65 -76.64 -6.98
N LEU A 659 0.58 -77.14 -6.73
CA LEU A 659 1.25 -78.09 -7.61
C LEU A 659 0.73 -79.49 -7.25
N HIS A 660 0.02 -80.12 -8.18
CA HIS A 660 -0.61 -81.41 -8.05
C HIS A 660 0.02 -82.40 -9.01
N GLU A 661 0.20 -83.61 -8.56
CA GLU A 661 0.63 -84.72 -9.42
C GLU A 661 -0.57 -85.58 -9.84
N GLU A 662 -1.03 -85.45 -11.08
CA GLU A 662 -2.13 -86.15 -11.62
C GLU A 662 -1.72 -87.66 -11.87
N ASN A 663 -0.49 -87.88 -12.40
CA ASN A 663 0.06 -89.20 -12.60
C ASN A 663 1.54 -89.25 -12.22
N ALA A 664 1.93 -90.17 -11.37
CA ALA A 664 3.32 -90.38 -11.00
C ALA A 664 4.08 -91.10 -12.14
N PRO A 665 5.40 -90.92 -12.29
CA PRO A 665 6.24 -91.68 -13.27
C PRO A 665 6.31 -93.14 -12.86
N GLU A 666 6.57 -93.99 -13.88
CA GLU A 666 6.69 -95.43 -13.68
C GLU A 666 7.75 -95.74 -12.62
N GLY A 667 7.36 -96.47 -11.57
CA GLY A 667 8.22 -96.83 -10.48
C GLY A 667 8.29 -95.89 -9.30
N TYR A 668 7.50 -94.84 -9.31
CA TYR A 668 7.42 -93.81 -8.25
C TYR A 668 6.02 -93.83 -7.62
N ALA A 669 5.95 -93.39 -6.36
CA ALA A 669 4.74 -93.14 -5.61
C ALA A 669 4.31 -91.65 -5.87
N TYR A 670 3.02 -91.40 -5.79
CA TYR A 670 2.49 -90.05 -5.92
C TYR A 670 3.08 -89.15 -4.82
N ALA A 671 3.52 -87.95 -5.22
CA ALA A 671 3.89 -86.90 -4.29
C ALA A 671 2.66 -86.24 -3.65
N GLU A 672 2.84 -85.71 -2.46
CA GLU A 672 1.82 -84.83 -1.85
C GLU A 672 1.78 -83.49 -2.58
N ASP A 673 0.58 -82.91 -2.65
CA ASP A 673 0.36 -81.61 -3.22
C ASP A 673 1.20 -80.54 -2.50
N ILE A 674 1.76 -79.58 -3.24
CA ILE A 674 2.53 -78.47 -2.73
C ILE A 674 1.79 -77.18 -2.97
N THR A 675 1.36 -76.51 -1.94
CA THR A 675 0.81 -75.14 -2.03
C THR A 675 1.93 -74.15 -2.02
N PHE A 676 1.96 -73.27 -3.03
CA PHE A 676 2.93 -72.17 -3.12
C PHE A 676 2.24 -70.87 -3.48
N THR A 677 2.81 -69.76 -3.05
CA THR A 677 2.30 -68.42 -3.35
C THR A 677 3.31 -67.69 -4.20
N VAL A 678 2.82 -67.05 -5.29
CA VAL A 678 3.57 -66.03 -5.99
C VAL A 678 3.27 -64.70 -5.29
N GLU A 679 4.20 -64.22 -4.49
CA GLU A 679 4.04 -62.97 -3.75
C GLU A 679 3.86 -61.79 -4.69
N LYS A 680 3.33 -60.64 -4.20
CA LYS A 680 3.13 -59.42 -5.03
C LYS A 680 4.42 -58.98 -5.71
N ASN A 681 5.56 -59.10 -5.11
CA ASN A 681 6.87 -58.73 -5.68
C ASN A 681 7.45 -59.81 -6.63
N GLY A 682 6.70 -60.85 -6.96
CA GLY A 682 7.13 -61.95 -7.86
C GLY A 682 7.95 -63.03 -7.13
N THR A 683 8.24 -62.90 -5.85
CA THR A 683 8.91 -63.92 -5.05
C THR A 683 8.00 -65.16 -4.88
N VAL A 684 8.56 -66.38 -4.97
CA VAL A 684 7.78 -67.61 -4.80
C VAL A 684 8.03 -68.18 -3.41
N THR A 685 6.95 -68.38 -2.65
CA THR A 685 7.04 -68.91 -1.30
C THR A 685 6.29 -70.25 -1.17
N VAL A 686 6.84 -71.17 -0.40
CA VAL A 686 6.21 -72.40 0.09
C VAL A 686 6.21 -72.36 1.61
N ASP A 687 5.07 -72.56 2.26
CA ASP A 687 4.89 -72.41 3.68
C ASP A 687 5.45 -71.05 4.22
N GLY A 688 5.31 -69.99 3.43
CA GLY A 688 5.79 -68.64 3.75
C GLY A 688 7.31 -68.47 3.69
N LYS A 689 8.05 -69.41 3.14
CA LYS A 689 9.51 -69.35 2.95
C LYS A 689 9.82 -69.16 1.47
N ASP A 690 10.69 -68.21 1.19
CA ASP A 690 11.21 -68.01 -0.17
C ASP A 690 11.95 -69.25 -0.67
N VAL A 691 11.55 -69.75 -1.84
CA VAL A 691 12.14 -70.89 -2.51
C VAL A 691 13.00 -70.52 -3.73
N ASN A 692 13.40 -69.23 -3.79
CA ASN A 692 14.20 -68.66 -4.90
C ASN A 692 13.59 -68.98 -6.27
N GLY A 693 12.28 -68.84 -6.40
CA GLY A 693 11.57 -69.05 -7.64
C GLY A 693 11.36 -70.50 -8.05
N THR A 694 11.85 -71.49 -7.28
CA THR A 694 11.78 -72.89 -7.65
C THR A 694 11.01 -73.74 -6.63
N VAL A 695 9.88 -74.28 -7.06
CA VAL A 695 9.09 -75.22 -6.24
C VAL A 695 9.54 -76.63 -6.60
N VAL A 696 9.99 -77.39 -5.64
CA VAL A 696 10.53 -78.74 -5.82
C VAL A 696 9.53 -79.79 -5.28
N MET A 697 8.96 -80.57 -6.15
CA MET A 697 8.14 -81.70 -5.81
C MET A 697 9.00 -82.99 -5.85
N LYS A 698 8.95 -83.78 -4.79
CA LYS A 698 9.77 -84.99 -4.68
C LYS A 698 8.92 -86.25 -4.57
N ASP A 699 9.25 -87.23 -5.43
CA ASP A 699 8.67 -88.52 -5.38
C ASP A 699 9.59 -89.57 -4.62
N ASP A 700 9.01 -90.42 -3.85
CA ASP A 700 9.67 -91.58 -3.40
C ASP A 700 9.47 -92.75 -4.39
N VAL A 701 10.47 -93.61 -4.47
CA VAL A 701 10.33 -94.82 -5.31
C VAL A 701 9.27 -95.74 -4.72
N ALA A 702 8.43 -96.32 -5.53
CA ALA A 702 7.48 -97.27 -5.10
C ALA A 702 8.23 -98.55 -4.53
N LYS A 703 8.00 -98.79 -3.29
CA LYS A 703 8.70 -99.90 -2.50
C LYS A 703 7.72 -101.01 -2.26
N VAL A 704 8.01 -102.19 -2.89
CA VAL A 704 7.28 -103.42 -2.59
C VAL A 704 8.19 -104.39 -1.83
N THR A 705 7.80 -104.72 -0.63
CA THR A 705 8.51 -105.74 0.16
C THR A 705 7.74 -107.04 -0.01
N ILE A 706 8.43 -108.10 -0.58
CA ILE A 706 7.88 -109.37 -0.72
C ILE A 706 8.54 -110.32 0.27
N SER A 707 7.74 -110.94 1.13
CA SER A 707 8.16 -111.95 2.06
C SER A 707 7.61 -113.30 1.63
N LYS A 708 8.49 -114.29 1.56
CA LYS A 708 8.14 -115.63 1.34
C LYS A 708 8.39 -116.41 2.62
N GLN A 709 7.30 -116.77 3.31
CA GLN A 709 7.41 -117.39 4.65
C GLN A 709 6.87 -118.81 4.62
N ASP A 710 7.41 -119.67 5.48
CA ASP A 710 6.89 -120.98 5.79
C ASP A 710 5.55 -120.83 6.58
N LEU A 711 4.52 -121.55 6.11
CA LEU A 711 3.17 -121.41 6.68
C LEU A 711 3.06 -121.85 8.14
N THR A 712 3.98 -122.61 8.63
CA THR A 712 3.93 -123.15 10.03
C THR A 712 4.81 -122.40 11.02
N SER A 713 5.98 -122.01 10.55
CA SER A 713 6.98 -121.29 11.45
C SER A 713 6.94 -119.77 11.35
N GLY A 714 6.42 -119.24 10.19
CA GLY A 714 6.47 -117.83 9.91
C GLY A 714 7.84 -117.30 9.50
N GLU A 715 8.85 -118.16 9.45
CA GLU A 715 10.19 -117.80 9.05
C GLU A 715 10.33 -117.68 7.51
N GLU A 716 11.24 -116.78 7.06
CA GLU A 716 11.52 -116.61 5.61
C GLU A 716 12.05 -117.95 4.99
N VAL A 717 11.56 -118.25 3.84
CA VAL A 717 11.97 -119.46 3.03
C VAL A 717 12.97 -119.04 1.96
N PRO A 718 14.29 -119.26 2.19
CA PRO A 718 15.31 -118.93 1.21
C PRO A 718 15.30 -119.83 -0.04
N GLY A 719 15.70 -119.36 -1.19
CA GLY A 719 15.91 -120.14 -2.42
C GLY A 719 14.67 -120.35 -3.31
N ALA A 720 13.54 -119.71 -2.94
CA ALA A 720 12.35 -119.65 -3.85
C ALA A 720 12.59 -118.66 -5.00
N THR A 721 12.28 -119.09 -6.18
CA THR A 721 12.21 -118.21 -7.33
C THR A 721 10.80 -117.61 -7.37
N LEU A 722 10.73 -116.29 -7.20
CA LEU A 722 9.50 -115.53 -7.26
C LEU A 722 9.46 -114.70 -8.57
N GLN A 723 8.32 -114.48 -9.10
CA GLN A 723 8.11 -113.70 -10.30
C GLN A 723 6.95 -112.73 -10.05
N ILE A 724 7.17 -111.45 -10.35
CA ILE A 724 6.09 -110.51 -10.45
C ILE A 724 5.65 -110.39 -11.92
N LEU A 725 4.39 -110.56 -12.16
CA LEU A 725 3.78 -110.39 -13.48
C LEU A 725 2.85 -109.17 -13.44
N ASP A 726 2.80 -108.43 -14.56
CA ASP A 726 1.88 -107.33 -14.76
C ASP A 726 0.48 -107.85 -15.23
#